data_a6c836a72a57f34988171e634a7726a1
#
_entry.id   a6c836a72a57f34988171e634a7726a1
#
_cell.length_a   1.000
_cell.length_b   1.000
_cell.length_c   1.000
_cell.angle_alpha   90.00
_cell.angle_beta   90.00
_cell.angle_gamma   90.00
#
_symmetry.space_group_name_H-M   'P 1'
#
loop_
_entity.id
_entity.type
_entity.pdbx_description
1 polymer ?
#
loop_
_entity_poly.entity_id
_entity_poly.type
_entity_poly.pdbx_seq_one_letter_code
_entity_poly.pdbx_strand_id
1 'polypeptide(L)'
;MPRFPLRVSLFSLAIALSVSPALAQDQADAESGSDNTIIVTAQKREQSIQDVPLTVSAINGEQMDKIGIDEFDELSAYIPGLNIQEQSANNPGFVIRGITSDSGSAQIAPRVTIYLNGIDVSRSRGSYFDLFDIDRVEVVKGPQATLFGTAATIGAISVITAKPEPGFSADLRGSYGNFNLYEGRAMINVGNDKIAGRIAASYKKRDGYVRNIAGEPGTTSARTTGNAQADLNGIDQFAIRGSLRIWPTAESTMDFVFNYEQQRNPGTAFKSGSIAPTGGTTSPYTFAELGGAPADLSRAILGLPKLGLNREVYDASVTFQTPMGDGWSLTSITGYRKFDSLETFDADGTALFFLEFAEDAQGEQMSHETRFAYDSDRLRGFFGFNVFHEEGTQAVPFLTDEGTYISCAPFPAFAPVRNNVAAVLGVPGASTCAALNSPNPARNATAILTRGAATVLPYSSTFTNGGKNTVYSAFADLTFDISDRFELSAGVRYLYEERASTYTAVQPGSQIFASLGVRGVSLLGAVDTAGQVFRVRDNFDAWLPRFNALYRVTDDVNVYATISKGRRSPVLNLSASATAAGPVPNFTLVAEEKIWNYEGGVKATFGGFSGSIGAFYQDYSNFQTSFFNQQGQTVPVNAGNAGNFGVEVEGALRIGNNVRLFANYAYIDAKIESPNPAFQDNRFRLQSKHKAAAGIDVTLPVGDSAELFFFPTVTYSSKQFFEIPNSERLSENGYVLINARAGIRFDEGRYEITAFARNLTDEDYLIDAGNTGGAFGTATFIAGEPRLYGVQVAAKF
;
A
#
# COMPACT_ATOMS: atom_id res chain seq x y z
N MET A 1 31.47 2.27 -9.31
CA MET A 1 31.96 0.89 -9.27
C MET A 1 31.36 0.13 -10.43
N PRO A 2 32.08 -0.71 -11.18
CA PRO A 2 31.59 -1.25 -12.44
C PRO A 2 30.52 -2.32 -12.20
N ARG A 3 29.43 -2.20 -12.95
CA ARG A 3 28.31 -3.14 -12.98
C ARG A 3 28.70 -4.37 -13.82
N PHE A 4 28.64 -5.56 -13.21
CA PHE A 4 28.71 -6.81 -13.93
C PHE A 4 27.30 -7.23 -14.39
N PRO A 5 27.11 -7.58 -15.68
CA PRO A 5 25.83 -8.16 -16.11
C PRO A 5 25.82 -9.65 -15.82
N LEU A 6 24.97 -10.10 -14.89
CA LEU A 6 24.67 -11.52 -14.70
C LEU A 6 23.75 -11.97 -15.84
N ARG A 7 24.29 -12.71 -16.79
CA ARG A 7 23.51 -13.51 -17.73
C ARG A 7 23.15 -14.82 -17.03
N VAL A 8 21.89 -14.99 -16.69
CA VAL A 8 21.38 -16.28 -16.21
C VAL A 8 21.14 -17.17 -17.43
N SER A 9 22.00 -18.17 -17.61
CA SER A 9 21.76 -19.26 -18.56
C SER A 9 20.80 -20.26 -17.93
N LEU A 10 19.68 -20.51 -18.59
CA LEU A 10 18.76 -21.58 -18.26
C LEU A 10 19.48 -22.95 -18.39
N PHE A 11 19.86 -23.53 -17.27
CA PHE A 11 20.26 -24.94 -17.19
C PHE A 11 19.00 -25.81 -17.04
N SER A 12 18.73 -26.60 -18.08
CA SER A 12 17.71 -27.66 -18.04
C SER A 12 18.21 -28.77 -17.11
N LEU A 13 17.67 -28.83 -15.89
CA LEU A 13 17.94 -29.89 -14.95
C LEU A 13 16.84 -30.96 -15.06
N ALA A 14 17.06 -31.97 -15.88
CA ALA A 14 16.30 -33.22 -15.89
C ALA A 14 16.79 -34.10 -14.75
N ILE A 15 16.10 -34.07 -13.61
CA ILE A 15 16.32 -35.03 -12.50
C ILE A 15 15.35 -36.19 -12.68
N ALA A 16 15.88 -37.36 -13.04
CA ALA A 16 15.12 -38.61 -13.01
C ALA A 16 14.98 -39.05 -11.54
N LEU A 17 13.79 -38.89 -10.98
CA LEU A 17 13.41 -39.40 -9.66
C LEU A 17 12.99 -40.88 -9.78
N SER A 18 13.84 -41.77 -9.34
CA SER A 18 13.43 -43.13 -9.01
C SER A 18 12.92 -43.14 -7.55
N VAL A 19 11.60 -43.09 -7.38
CA VAL A 19 10.97 -43.20 -6.07
C VAL A 19 10.60 -44.63 -5.80
N SER A 20 11.22 -45.23 -4.75
CA SER A 20 10.72 -46.44 -4.13
C SER A 20 9.58 -46.10 -3.17
N PRO A 21 8.45 -46.84 -3.15
CA PRO A 21 7.36 -46.55 -2.22
C PRO A 21 7.76 -46.96 -0.79
N ALA A 22 7.85 -45.98 0.09
CA ALA A 22 7.87 -46.23 1.53
C ALA A 22 6.42 -46.30 2.03
N LEU A 23 6.10 -47.35 2.74
CA LEU A 23 4.84 -47.66 3.35
C LEU A 23 4.48 -46.54 4.35
N ALA A 24 3.36 -45.87 4.10
CA ALA A 24 2.73 -44.95 5.04
C ALA A 24 2.20 -45.76 6.24
N GLN A 25 2.63 -45.38 7.42
CA GLN A 25 2.07 -45.85 8.68
C GLN A 25 0.95 -44.89 9.07
N ASP A 26 -0.23 -45.46 9.29
CA ASP A 26 -1.40 -44.75 9.82
C ASP A 26 -1.02 -43.92 11.05
N GLN A 27 -1.11 -42.60 10.94
CA GLN A 27 -1.26 -41.75 12.11
C GLN A 27 -2.73 -41.44 12.31
N ALA A 28 -3.17 -41.86 13.49
CA ALA A 28 -4.51 -41.72 13.99
C ALA A 28 -5.04 -40.29 13.98
N ASP A 29 -6.31 -40.18 13.66
CA ASP A 29 -7.17 -39.03 13.77
C ASP A 29 -6.82 -38.08 14.93
N ALA A 30 -6.18 -36.97 14.61
CA ALA A 30 -6.25 -35.78 15.45
C ALA A 30 -7.66 -35.22 15.26
N GLU A 31 -8.43 -35.22 16.36
CA GLU A 31 -9.78 -34.69 16.43
C GLU A 31 -9.90 -33.38 15.64
N SER A 32 -10.78 -33.35 14.65
CA SER A 32 -11.25 -32.16 13.98
C SER A 32 -11.90 -31.23 14.99
N GLY A 33 -11.10 -30.43 15.67
CA GLY A 33 -11.55 -29.23 16.34
C GLY A 33 -12.31 -28.40 15.33
N SER A 34 -13.50 -27.95 15.67
CA SER A 34 -14.46 -27.29 14.79
C SER A 34 -13.75 -26.34 13.80
N ASP A 35 -13.86 -26.62 12.53
CA ASP A 35 -13.26 -25.98 11.35
C ASP A 35 -13.59 -24.46 11.20
N ASN A 36 -14.13 -23.82 12.24
CA ASN A 36 -14.58 -22.45 12.32
C ASN A 36 -13.74 -21.55 13.25
N THR A 37 -12.73 -22.07 13.94
CA THR A 37 -11.96 -21.28 14.90
C THR A 37 -10.73 -20.70 14.24
N ILE A 38 -10.76 -19.42 13.90
CA ILE A 38 -9.58 -18.68 13.39
C ILE A 38 -8.73 -18.26 14.58
N ILE A 39 -7.49 -18.74 14.62
CA ILE A 39 -6.50 -18.32 15.62
C ILE A 39 -5.79 -17.06 15.13
N VAL A 40 -5.67 -16.06 15.97
CA VAL A 40 -5.01 -14.79 15.70
C VAL A 40 -3.96 -14.44 16.76
N THR A 41 -3.00 -13.60 16.38
CA THR A 41 -1.96 -13.08 17.28
C THR A 41 -2.11 -11.56 17.54
N ALA A 42 -3.29 -11.04 17.33
CA ALA A 42 -3.65 -9.63 17.44
C ALA A 42 -3.31 -8.99 18.80
N GLN A 43 -3.21 -9.78 19.87
CA GLN A 43 -2.80 -9.35 21.22
C GLN A 43 -1.38 -9.85 21.59
N LYS A 44 -0.53 -10.11 20.60
CA LYS A 44 0.84 -10.66 20.80
C LYS A 44 0.85 -12.05 21.48
N ARG A 45 -0.26 -12.77 21.45
CA ARG A 45 -0.46 -14.17 21.90
C ARG A 45 -1.46 -14.86 20.97
N GLU A 46 -1.36 -16.16 20.84
CA GLU A 46 -2.32 -16.97 20.07
C GLU A 46 -3.63 -17.08 20.83
N GLN A 47 -4.73 -16.71 20.18
CA GLN A 47 -6.08 -16.75 20.75
C GLN A 47 -7.10 -16.98 19.65
N SER A 48 -8.25 -17.57 20.01
CA SER A 48 -9.41 -17.56 19.12
C SER A 48 -9.83 -16.11 18.83
N ILE A 49 -10.15 -15.81 17.58
CA ILE A 49 -10.67 -14.50 17.17
C ILE A 49 -11.92 -14.10 17.98
N GLN A 50 -12.68 -15.08 18.50
CA GLN A 50 -13.87 -14.87 19.33
C GLN A 50 -13.53 -14.33 20.73
N ASP A 51 -12.36 -14.68 21.27
CA ASP A 51 -11.91 -14.28 22.60
C ASP A 51 -11.11 -12.98 22.63
N VAL A 52 -10.87 -12.39 21.47
CA VAL A 52 -10.13 -11.13 21.36
C VAL A 52 -11.07 -9.94 21.59
N PRO A 53 -10.92 -9.11 22.64
CA PRO A 53 -11.81 -7.99 22.98
C PRO A 53 -11.56 -6.74 22.11
N LEU A 54 -11.52 -6.91 20.79
CA LEU A 54 -11.39 -5.83 19.81
C LEU A 54 -11.83 -6.32 18.42
N THR A 55 -12.08 -5.39 17.51
CA THR A 55 -12.42 -5.73 16.13
C THR A 55 -11.16 -6.18 15.37
N VAL A 56 -11.13 -7.45 15.01
CA VAL A 56 -10.09 -8.09 14.20
C VAL A 56 -10.75 -8.83 13.07
N SER A 57 -10.21 -8.67 11.87
CA SER A 57 -10.51 -9.53 10.72
C SER A 57 -9.27 -10.36 10.39
N ALA A 58 -9.44 -11.63 10.08
CA ALA A 58 -8.34 -12.49 9.69
C ALA A 58 -8.75 -13.38 8.51
N ILE A 59 -7.84 -13.55 7.56
CA ILE A 59 -7.98 -14.43 6.40
C ILE A 59 -6.75 -15.32 6.36
N ASN A 60 -6.94 -16.63 6.35
CA ASN A 60 -5.82 -17.56 6.21
C ASN A 60 -5.43 -17.79 4.74
N GLY A 61 -4.24 -18.36 4.53
CA GLY A 61 -3.69 -18.57 3.18
C GLY A 61 -4.57 -19.44 2.30
N GLU A 62 -5.22 -20.47 2.86
CA GLU A 62 -6.16 -21.34 2.12
C GLU A 62 -7.39 -20.56 1.63
N GLN A 63 -7.92 -19.67 2.45
CA GLN A 63 -9.04 -18.82 2.06
C GLN A 63 -8.62 -17.80 1.01
N MET A 64 -7.42 -17.22 1.13
CA MET A 64 -6.85 -16.33 0.12
C MET A 64 -6.72 -17.03 -1.22
N ASP A 65 -6.20 -18.25 -1.24
CA ASP A 65 -6.07 -19.08 -2.44
C ASP A 65 -7.43 -19.39 -3.08
N LYS A 66 -8.43 -19.76 -2.28
CA LYS A 66 -9.79 -20.05 -2.77
C LYS A 66 -10.46 -18.84 -3.41
N ILE A 67 -10.28 -17.66 -2.83
CA ILE A 67 -10.81 -16.39 -3.36
C ILE A 67 -9.96 -15.89 -4.53
N GLY A 68 -8.68 -16.21 -4.56
CA GLY A 68 -7.70 -15.72 -5.52
C GLY A 68 -7.13 -14.36 -5.14
N ILE A 69 -6.87 -14.17 -3.84
CA ILE A 69 -6.23 -12.97 -3.29
C ILE A 69 -4.72 -13.20 -3.28
N ASP A 70 -3.97 -12.36 -3.96
CA ASP A 70 -2.51 -12.34 -3.97
C ASP A 70 -1.91 -10.95 -3.81
N GLU A 71 -2.76 -9.91 -3.71
CA GLU A 71 -2.38 -8.52 -3.50
C GLU A 71 -3.19 -7.87 -2.38
N PHE A 72 -2.68 -6.79 -1.80
CA PHE A 72 -3.32 -6.11 -0.68
C PHE A 72 -4.63 -5.40 -1.03
N ASP A 73 -4.74 -4.84 -2.22
CA ASP A 73 -5.97 -4.19 -2.69
C ASP A 73 -7.10 -5.20 -2.85
N GLU A 74 -6.81 -6.38 -3.40
CA GLU A 74 -7.74 -7.51 -3.49
C GLU A 74 -8.20 -7.97 -2.10
N LEU A 75 -7.24 -8.14 -1.15
CA LEU A 75 -7.53 -8.46 0.24
C LEU A 75 -8.51 -7.45 0.87
N SER A 76 -8.29 -6.17 0.59
CA SER A 76 -9.06 -5.08 1.18
C SER A 76 -10.53 -5.10 0.78
N ALA A 77 -10.88 -5.71 -0.36
CA ALA A 77 -12.25 -5.84 -0.81
C ALA A 77 -13.10 -6.72 0.12
N TYR A 78 -12.47 -7.67 0.83
CA TYR A 78 -13.13 -8.66 1.67
C TYR A 78 -13.05 -8.37 3.18
N ILE A 79 -12.41 -7.27 3.58
CA ILE A 79 -12.29 -6.87 4.99
C ILE A 79 -13.09 -5.58 5.23
N PRO A 80 -14.13 -5.58 6.10
CA PRO A 80 -14.92 -4.38 6.37
C PRO A 80 -14.06 -3.28 6.99
N GLY A 81 -14.26 -2.04 6.55
CA GLY A 81 -13.51 -0.90 7.06
C GLY A 81 -12.06 -0.78 6.56
N LEU A 82 -11.58 -1.72 5.75
CA LEU A 82 -10.29 -1.65 5.07
C LEU A 82 -10.49 -1.25 3.60
N ASN A 83 -9.64 -0.36 3.10
CA ASN A 83 -9.49 -0.07 1.69
C ASN A 83 -8.00 0.14 1.40
N ILE A 84 -7.45 -0.62 0.47
CA ILE A 84 -6.07 -0.44 0.04
C ILE A 84 -6.12 -0.05 -1.43
N GLN A 85 -5.56 1.11 -1.72
CA GLN A 85 -5.54 1.67 -3.06
C GLN A 85 -4.11 1.59 -3.58
N GLU A 86 -3.95 0.94 -4.70
CA GLU A 86 -2.69 0.90 -5.42
C GLU A 86 -2.67 1.99 -6.50
N GLN A 87 -2.29 3.22 -6.12
CA GLN A 87 -1.92 4.23 -7.12
C GLN A 87 -0.73 3.74 -7.94
N SER A 88 0.28 3.27 -7.26
CA SER A 88 1.37 2.41 -7.72
C SER A 88 1.86 1.59 -6.53
N ALA A 89 2.55 0.48 -6.77
CA ALA A 89 3.17 -0.30 -5.70
C ALA A 89 4.21 0.53 -4.89
N ASN A 90 4.67 1.64 -5.44
CA ASN A 90 5.59 2.58 -4.80
C ASN A 90 4.87 3.59 -3.90
N ASN A 91 3.61 3.89 -4.17
CA ASN A 91 2.81 4.86 -3.41
C ASN A 91 1.41 4.32 -3.06
N PRO A 92 1.32 3.23 -2.28
CA PRO A 92 0.04 2.65 -1.90
C PRO A 92 -0.68 3.51 -0.87
N GLY A 93 -2.00 3.55 -0.93
CA GLY A 93 -2.87 4.14 0.08
C GLY A 93 -3.48 3.07 0.98
N PHE A 94 -3.03 2.96 2.22
CA PHE A 94 -3.65 2.10 3.23
C PHE A 94 -4.69 2.89 4.02
N VAL A 95 -5.94 2.46 3.96
CA VAL A 95 -7.08 3.14 4.59
C VAL A 95 -7.77 2.20 5.57
N ILE A 96 -7.76 2.53 6.85
CA ILE A 96 -8.51 1.80 7.88
C ILE A 96 -9.55 2.72 8.49
N ARG A 97 -10.82 2.29 8.50
CA ARG A 97 -11.95 3.08 9.00
C ARG A 97 -12.00 4.49 8.37
N GLY A 98 -11.71 4.55 7.07
CA GLY A 98 -11.75 5.79 6.28
C GLY A 98 -10.53 6.71 6.41
N ILE A 99 -9.57 6.40 7.26
CA ILE A 99 -8.38 7.22 7.44
C ILE A 99 -7.21 6.68 6.62
N THR A 100 -6.63 7.56 5.82
CA THR A 100 -5.61 7.22 4.83
C THR A 100 -4.19 7.35 5.38
N SER A 101 -3.33 6.40 5.01
CA SER A 101 -1.88 6.45 5.20
C SER A 101 -1.22 6.24 3.83
N ASP A 102 -0.82 7.33 3.16
CA ASP A 102 -0.38 7.32 1.75
C ASP A 102 0.76 8.31 1.45
N SER A 103 1.47 8.78 2.47
CA SER A 103 2.57 9.73 2.23
C SER A 103 3.86 9.02 1.84
N GLY A 104 4.42 9.37 0.69
CA GLY A 104 5.74 8.95 0.24
C GLY A 104 6.91 9.74 0.82
N SER A 105 6.66 10.84 1.53
CA SER A 105 7.71 11.68 2.11
C SER A 105 8.49 10.97 3.22
N ALA A 106 9.82 11.02 3.17
CA ALA A 106 10.68 10.47 4.20
C ALA A 106 10.54 11.19 5.57
N GLN A 107 9.93 12.39 5.60
CA GLN A 107 9.73 13.19 6.83
C GLN A 107 8.43 12.83 7.56
N ILE A 108 7.50 12.13 6.93
CA ILE A 108 6.15 11.87 7.45
C ILE A 108 6.03 10.41 7.90
N ALA A 109 5.54 10.19 9.13
CA ALA A 109 5.28 8.85 9.66
C ALA A 109 3.99 8.25 9.06
N PRO A 110 3.93 6.93 8.79
CA PRO A 110 2.70 6.26 8.43
C PRO A 110 1.69 6.26 9.58
N ARG A 111 0.41 5.97 9.29
CA ARG A 111 -0.67 5.81 10.29
C ARG A 111 -1.05 4.35 10.49
N VAL A 112 -0.87 3.52 9.48
CA VAL A 112 -1.10 2.08 9.55
C VAL A 112 0.25 1.40 9.71
N THR A 113 0.36 0.52 10.68
CA THR A 113 1.53 -0.36 10.78
C THR A 113 1.29 -1.61 9.96
N ILE A 114 2.25 -1.96 9.11
CA ILE A 114 2.29 -3.22 8.38
C ILE A 114 3.41 -4.04 8.97
N TYR A 115 3.05 -5.24 9.45
CA TYR A 115 4.00 -6.20 9.98
C TYR A 115 4.19 -7.37 9.02
N LEU A 116 5.43 -7.75 8.80
CA LEU A 116 5.80 -9.01 8.16
C LEU A 116 6.52 -9.87 9.21
N ASN A 117 5.89 -10.95 9.66
CA ASN A 117 6.41 -11.83 10.71
C ASN A 117 6.82 -11.09 12.00
N GLY A 118 6.06 -10.06 12.38
CA GLY A 118 6.31 -9.27 13.59
C GLY A 118 7.31 -8.12 13.42
N ILE A 119 7.81 -7.86 12.22
CA ILE A 119 8.70 -6.74 11.90
C ILE A 119 7.92 -5.64 11.21
N ASP A 120 8.08 -4.40 11.68
CA ASP A 120 7.46 -3.23 11.07
C ASP A 120 8.07 -2.96 9.69
N VAL A 121 7.22 -2.94 8.67
CA VAL A 121 7.55 -2.69 7.26
C VAL A 121 6.72 -1.55 6.67
N SER A 122 6.27 -0.62 7.52
CA SER A 122 5.25 0.37 7.20
C SER A 122 5.69 1.52 6.30
N ARG A 123 6.98 1.67 6.00
CA ARG A 123 7.47 2.74 5.12
C ARG A 123 6.91 2.55 3.70
N SER A 124 6.17 3.55 3.19
CA SER A 124 5.28 3.41 2.03
C SER A 124 5.97 2.82 0.78
N ARG A 125 7.19 3.25 0.47
CA ARG A 125 7.91 2.83 -0.74
C ARG A 125 8.29 1.34 -0.78
N GLY A 126 8.18 0.62 0.33
CA GLY A 126 8.44 -0.81 0.39
C GLY A 126 7.30 -1.62 1.02
N SER A 127 6.17 -1.00 1.38
CA SER A 127 5.11 -1.63 2.18
C SER A 127 4.10 -2.45 1.38
N TYR A 128 4.02 -2.27 0.07
CA TYR A 128 3.16 -3.05 -0.82
C TYR A 128 3.99 -4.15 -1.48
N PHE A 129 3.71 -5.41 -1.15
CA PHE A 129 4.44 -6.59 -1.59
C PHE A 129 3.50 -7.75 -1.89
N ASP A 130 3.96 -8.74 -2.68
CA ASP A 130 3.19 -9.93 -3.08
C ASP A 130 2.85 -10.82 -1.86
N LEU A 131 1.58 -11.21 -1.76
CA LEU A 131 1.05 -12.08 -0.69
C LEU A 131 1.12 -13.56 -1.12
N PHE A 132 2.33 -14.11 -1.26
CA PHE A 132 2.56 -15.52 -1.59
C PHE A 132 3.05 -16.31 -0.39
N ASP A 133 2.70 -17.58 -0.34
CA ASP A 133 3.11 -18.51 0.73
C ASP A 133 2.80 -17.94 2.14
N ILE A 134 1.56 -17.50 2.31
CA ILE A 134 1.06 -16.84 3.51
C ILE A 134 0.33 -17.86 4.39
N ASP A 135 0.59 -17.84 5.70
CA ASP A 135 -0.20 -18.57 6.69
C ASP A 135 -1.54 -17.83 6.91
N ARG A 136 -1.46 -16.53 7.21
CA ARG A 136 -2.64 -15.67 7.38
C ARG A 136 -2.29 -14.18 7.34
N VAL A 137 -3.30 -13.37 7.10
CA VAL A 137 -3.25 -11.91 7.28
C VAL A 137 -4.27 -11.52 8.35
N GLU A 138 -3.82 -10.78 9.36
CA GLU A 138 -4.64 -10.24 10.45
C GLU A 138 -4.73 -8.73 10.30
N VAL A 139 -5.94 -8.18 10.33
CA VAL A 139 -6.19 -6.74 10.31
C VAL A 139 -6.83 -6.31 11.62
N VAL A 140 -6.06 -5.61 12.43
CA VAL A 140 -6.50 -5.08 13.72
C VAL A 140 -6.89 -3.62 13.53
N LYS A 141 -8.15 -3.29 13.79
CA LYS A 141 -8.73 -1.99 13.52
C LYS A 141 -8.79 -1.11 14.77
N GLY A 142 -8.68 0.21 14.58
CA GLY A 142 -8.53 1.17 15.67
C GLY A 142 -7.10 1.24 16.21
N PRO A 143 -6.81 2.21 17.10
CA PRO A 143 -5.47 2.42 17.63
C PRO A 143 -4.92 1.21 18.36
N GLN A 144 -3.78 0.72 17.90
CA GLN A 144 -3.06 -0.42 18.44
C GLN A 144 -1.64 -0.05 18.89
N ALA A 145 -1.41 1.23 19.12
CA ALA A 145 -0.09 1.74 19.43
C ALA A 145 0.51 1.14 20.71
N THR A 146 -0.31 0.72 21.68
CA THR A 146 0.14 -0.01 22.89
C THR A 146 0.86 -1.31 22.53
N LEU A 147 0.32 -2.10 21.59
CA LEU A 147 0.85 -3.41 21.20
C LEU A 147 1.87 -3.31 20.06
N PHE A 148 1.61 -2.43 19.09
CA PHE A 148 2.30 -2.40 17.80
C PHE A 148 3.21 -1.17 17.62
N GLY A 149 3.18 -0.17 18.49
CA GLY A 149 4.06 1.00 18.43
C GLY A 149 3.48 2.19 17.68
N THR A 150 4.33 3.14 17.32
CA THR A 150 3.94 4.50 16.87
C THR A 150 3.11 4.55 15.60
N ALA A 151 3.40 3.70 14.63
CA ALA A 151 2.71 3.73 13.34
C ALA A 151 1.32 3.09 13.38
N ALA A 152 0.95 2.37 14.46
CA ALA A 152 -0.39 1.78 14.62
C ALA A 152 -1.42 2.81 15.17
N THR A 153 -1.45 3.98 14.55
CA THR A 153 -2.33 5.08 14.96
C THR A 153 -3.80 4.75 14.72
N ILE A 154 -4.11 4.11 13.62
CA ILE A 154 -5.48 3.77 13.20
C ILE A 154 -5.72 2.29 13.02
N GLY A 155 -4.67 1.47 13.08
CA GLY A 155 -4.74 0.02 12.96
C GLY A 155 -3.40 -0.60 12.56
N ALA A 156 -3.39 -1.92 12.49
CA ALA A 156 -2.24 -2.71 12.07
C ALA A 156 -2.68 -3.82 11.11
N ILE A 157 -1.86 -4.10 10.10
CA ILE A 157 -1.98 -5.24 9.21
C ILE A 157 -0.79 -6.15 9.50
N SER A 158 -1.05 -7.38 9.93
CA SER A 158 0.00 -8.36 10.24
C SER A 158 -0.06 -9.48 9.22
N VAL A 159 0.99 -9.59 8.42
CA VAL A 159 1.18 -10.68 7.45
C VAL A 159 2.10 -11.71 8.09
N ILE A 160 1.59 -12.92 8.26
CA ILE A 160 2.30 -14.06 8.81
C ILE A 160 2.53 -15.05 7.67
N THR A 161 3.79 -15.35 7.39
CA THR A 161 4.15 -16.30 6.32
C THR A 161 4.12 -17.72 6.82
N ALA A 162 3.90 -18.68 5.93
CA ALA A 162 3.96 -20.09 6.26
C ALA A 162 5.35 -20.47 6.80
N LYS A 163 5.35 -21.26 7.86
CA LYS A 163 6.57 -21.66 8.57
C LYS A 163 7.11 -22.99 8.03
N PRO A 164 8.45 -23.22 8.09
CA PRO A 164 9.03 -24.54 7.83
C PRO A 164 8.50 -25.58 8.84
N GLU A 165 8.22 -26.78 8.34
CA GLU A 165 7.65 -27.88 9.09
C GLU A 165 8.43 -29.18 8.88
N PRO A 166 8.37 -30.15 9.82
CA PRO A 166 8.92 -31.50 9.59
C PRO A 166 8.23 -32.17 8.39
N GLY A 167 8.98 -33.00 7.67
CA GLY A 167 8.47 -33.70 6.49
C GLY A 167 8.83 -33.03 5.18
N PHE A 168 8.21 -33.50 4.11
CA PHE A 168 8.35 -32.97 2.76
C PHE A 168 6.98 -32.49 2.27
N SER A 169 6.93 -31.29 1.71
CA SER A 169 5.79 -30.81 0.94
C SER A 169 6.24 -29.90 -0.18
N ALA A 170 5.49 -29.85 -1.26
CA ALA A 170 5.71 -28.93 -2.38
C ALA A 170 4.37 -28.46 -2.95
N ASP A 171 4.32 -27.19 -3.39
CA ASP A 171 3.16 -26.58 -4.07
C ASP A 171 3.66 -25.88 -5.33
N LEU A 172 3.05 -26.18 -6.47
CA LEU A 172 3.37 -25.57 -7.76
C LEU A 172 2.08 -25.03 -8.37
N ARG A 173 2.09 -23.78 -8.80
CA ARG A 173 0.95 -23.14 -9.46
C ARG A 173 1.40 -22.38 -10.70
N GLY A 174 0.56 -22.38 -11.73
CA GLY A 174 0.78 -21.60 -12.93
C GLY A 174 -0.53 -21.03 -13.43
N SER A 175 -0.57 -19.74 -13.77
CA SER A 175 -1.75 -19.07 -14.32
C SER A 175 -1.44 -18.45 -15.67
N TYR A 176 -2.45 -18.42 -16.56
CA TYR A 176 -2.41 -17.71 -17.82
C TYR A 176 -3.74 -16.99 -18.06
N GLY A 177 -3.70 -15.73 -18.50
CA GLY A 177 -4.89 -14.91 -18.68
C GLY A 177 -4.78 -13.88 -19.79
N ASN A 178 -5.84 -13.08 -19.93
CA ASN A 178 -5.83 -11.94 -20.85
C ASN A 178 -4.75 -10.90 -20.43
N PHE A 179 -4.47 -9.94 -21.33
CA PHE A 179 -3.32 -9.03 -21.24
C PHE A 179 -1.97 -9.76 -21.07
N ASN A 180 -1.82 -10.95 -21.68
CA ASN A 180 -0.63 -11.79 -21.56
C ASN A 180 -0.21 -12.02 -20.09
N LEU A 181 -1.19 -12.23 -19.20
CA LEU A 181 -0.91 -12.58 -17.82
C LEU A 181 -0.20 -13.94 -17.75
N TYR A 182 0.96 -13.97 -17.14
CA TYR A 182 1.70 -15.18 -16.73
C TYR A 182 1.98 -15.07 -15.24
N GLU A 183 1.63 -16.11 -14.52
CA GLU A 183 1.98 -16.22 -13.11
C GLU A 183 2.52 -17.61 -12.83
N GLY A 184 3.57 -17.71 -12.04
CA GLY A 184 4.14 -18.95 -11.55
C GLY A 184 4.48 -18.83 -10.08
N ARG A 185 4.04 -19.79 -9.26
CA ARG A 185 4.38 -19.90 -7.85
C ARG A 185 4.91 -21.29 -7.57
N ALA A 186 5.93 -21.38 -6.76
CA ALA A 186 6.53 -22.62 -6.33
C ALA A 186 6.91 -22.54 -4.86
N MET A 187 6.66 -23.62 -4.12
CA MET A 187 7.10 -23.80 -2.74
C MET A 187 7.63 -25.20 -2.58
N ILE A 188 8.69 -25.35 -1.80
CA ILE A 188 9.23 -26.61 -1.31
C ILE A 188 9.59 -26.49 0.17
N ASN A 189 9.17 -27.46 0.94
CA ASN A 189 9.49 -27.60 2.35
C ASN A 189 10.16 -28.96 2.60
N VAL A 190 11.23 -28.98 3.36
CA VAL A 190 11.94 -30.21 3.78
C VAL A 190 12.40 -30.04 5.22
N GLY A 191 12.13 -31.03 6.06
CA GLY A 191 12.55 -30.93 7.46
C GLY A 191 12.43 -32.21 8.25
N ASN A 192 12.91 -32.14 9.49
CA ASN A 192 12.71 -33.12 10.54
C ASN A 192 12.42 -32.38 11.86
N ASP A 193 12.24 -33.11 12.95
CA ASP A 193 11.87 -32.57 14.27
C ASP A 193 12.91 -31.61 14.90
N LYS A 194 14.07 -31.39 14.28
CA LYS A 194 15.13 -30.50 14.79
C LYS A 194 15.39 -29.30 13.89
N ILE A 195 15.19 -29.47 12.58
CA ILE A 195 15.46 -28.45 11.59
C ILE A 195 14.60 -28.66 10.36
N ALA A 196 14.00 -27.60 9.89
CA ALA A 196 13.22 -27.56 8.64
C ALA A 196 13.56 -26.31 7.82
N GLY A 197 13.59 -26.46 6.51
CA GLY A 197 13.78 -25.40 5.55
C GLY A 197 12.62 -25.31 4.57
N ARG A 198 12.25 -24.08 4.21
CA ARG A 198 11.18 -23.78 3.25
C ARG A 198 11.65 -22.70 2.29
N ILE A 199 11.44 -22.91 1.00
CA ILE A 199 11.72 -21.94 -0.06
C ILE A 199 10.44 -21.77 -0.84
N ALA A 200 10.01 -20.52 -1.01
CA ALA A 200 8.89 -20.14 -1.85
C ALA A 200 9.30 -19.04 -2.83
N ALA A 201 8.77 -19.07 -4.05
CA ALA A 201 9.02 -18.07 -5.08
C ALA A 201 7.75 -17.77 -5.85
N SER A 202 7.60 -16.52 -6.27
CA SER A 202 6.51 -16.02 -7.09
C SER A 202 7.07 -15.20 -8.25
N TYR A 203 6.50 -15.36 -9.44
CA TYR A 203 6.74 -14.50 -10.59
C TYR A 203 5.41 -14.18 -11.25
N LYS A 204 5.12 -12.89 -11.42
CA LYS A 204 3.89 -12.41 -12.07
C LYS A 204 4.25 -11.38 -13.12
N LYS A 205 3.72 -11.57 -14.32
CA LYS A 205 3.85 -10.64 -15.42
C LYS A 205 2.52 -10.48 -16.13
N ARG A 206 2.15 -9.23 -16.40
CA ARG A 206 0.97 -8.85 -17.15
C ARG A 206 1.26 -7.58 -17.96
N ASP A 207 0.87 -7.54 -19.22
CA ASP A 207 0.94 -6.32 -20.03
C ASP A 207 0.02 -5.24 -19.44
N GLY A 208 0.34 -3.97 -19.69
CA GLY A 208 -0.51 -2.86 -19.31
C GLY A 208 -1.86 -2.92 -20.01
N TYR A 209 -2.93 -2.52 -19.32
CA TYR A 209 -4.26 -2.45 -19.90
C TYR A 209 -4.65 -1.03 -20.35
N VAL A 210 -3.86 -0.03 -20.03
CA VAL A 210 -4.03 1.35 -20.51
C VAL A 210 -3.05 1.59 -21.64
N ARG A 211 -3.57 1.71 -22.87
CA ARG A 211 -2.75 1.97 -24.05
C ARG A 211 -2.04 3.31 -23.96
N ASN A 212 -0.73 3.29 -24.09
CA ASN A 212 0.09 4.49 -24.11
C ASN A 212 0.45 4.85 -25.57
N ILE A 213 -0.13 5.93 -26.08
CA ILE A 213 0.07 6.39 -27.46
C ILE A 213 1.32 7.26 -27.63
N ALA A 214 2.13 7.48 -26.59
CA ALA A 214 3.34 8.27 -26.69
C ALA A 214 4.32 7.62 -27.67
N GLY A 215 4.81 8.41 -28.63
CA GLY A 215 5.74 7.95 -29.66
C GLY A 215 5.09 7.24 -30.85
N GLU A 216 3.77 7.01 -30.88
CA GLU A 216 3.08 6.47 -32.03
C GLU A 216 2.97 7.51 -33.17
N PRO A 217 3.19 7.12 -34.44
CA PRO A 217 3.07 8.04 -35.56
C PRO A 217 1.68 8.68 -35.69
N GLY A 218 1.63 10.00 -35.77
CA GLY A 218 0.39 10.76 -35.99
C GLY A 218 -0.49 10.97 -34.75
N THR A 219 -0.14 10.41 -33.61
CA THR A 219 -0.92 10.51 -32.35
C THR A 219 -0.29 11.47 -31.34
N THR A 220 0.96 11.87 -31.57
CA THR A 220 1.78 12.59 -30.59
C THR A 220 1.98 14.06 -30.97
N SER A 221 2.30 14.88 -29.99
CA SER A 221 2.73 16.26 -30.25
C SER A 221 4.02 16.25 -31.07
N ALA A 222 4.32 17.36 -31.80
CA ALA A 222 5.55 17.52 -32.55
C ALA A 222 6.85 17.38 -31.71
N ARG A 223 6.73 17.14 -30.41
CA ARG A 223 7.84 17.05 -29.44
C ARG A 223 8.08 15.65 -28.90
N THR A 224 7.22 14.70 -29.21
CA THR A 224 7.51 13.31 -28.85
C THR A 224 8.66 12.80 -29.69
N THR A 225 9.57 12.10 -29.03
CA THR A 225 10.85 11.67 -29.63
C THR A 225 10.71 10.49 -30.59
N GLY A 226 9.49 9.99 -30.81
CA GLY A 226 9.24 8.84 -31.69
C GLY A 226 9.52 7.47 -31.08
N ASN A 227 9.95 7.40 -29.83
CA ASN A 227 10.09 6.13 -29.11
C ASN A 227 8.75 5.71 -28.47
N ALA A 228 8.21 4.59 -28.91
CA ALA A 228 7.01 4.02 -28.30
C ALA A 228 7.24 3.66 -26.83
N GLN A 229 6.31 4.05 -25.99
CA GLN A 229 6.23 3.65 -24.59
C GLN A 229 5.50 2.31 -24.45
N ALA A 230 5.70 1.61 -23.34
CA ALA A 230 4.88 0.45 -22.99
C ALA A 230 3.47 0.91 -22.57
N ASP A 231 2.49 0.04 -22.73
CA ASP A 231 1.17 0.21 -22.13
C ASP A 231 1.28 0.25 -20.60
N LEU A 232 0.43 1.05 -19.95
CA LEU A 232 0.56 1.39 -18.54
C LEU A 232 -0.33 0.52 -17.64
N ASN A 233 -0.06 0.55 -16.32
CA ASN A 233 -0.66 -0.34 -15.31
C ASN A 233 -0.38 -1.83 -15.60
N GLY A 234 0.80 -2.14 -16.10
CA GLY A 234 1.28 -3.51 -16.22
C GLY A 234 2.01 -3.97 -14.97
N ILE A 235 2.29 -5.27 -14.90
CA ILE A 235 2.99 -5.92 -13.79
C ILE A 235 4.20 -6.66 -14.36
N ASP A 236 5.36 -6.57 -13.72
CA ASP A 236 6.52 -7.43 -13.90
C ASP A 236 7.24 -7.51 -12.54
N GLN A 237 6.90 -8.54 -11.76
CA GLN A 237 7.42 -8.70 -10.40
C GLN A 237 7.90 -10.11 -10.13
N PHE A 238 8.96 -10.20 -9.34
CA PHE A 238 9.55 -11.43 -8.85
C PHE A 238 9.77 -11.33 -7.34
N ALA A 239 9.43 -12.38 -6.62
CA ALA A 239 9.69 -12.48 -5.19
C ALA A 239 10.19 -13.88 -4.82
N ILE A 240 11.07 -13.95 -3.83
CA ILE A 240 11.57 -15.21 -3.27
C ILE A 240 11.71 -15.08 -1.76
N ARG A 241 11.31 -16.13 -1.05
CA ARG A 241 11.45 -16.26 0.41
C ARG A 241 12.19 -17.54 0.75
N GLY A 242 13.21 -17.41 1.59
CA GLY A 242 13.88 -18.54 2.24
C GLY A 242 13.61 -18.49 3.74
N SER A 243 13.11 -19.57 4.31
CA SER A 243 12.84 -19.71 5.74
C SER A 243 13.55 -20.94 6.30
N LEU A 244 14.10 -20.79 7.50
CA LEU A 244 14.75 -21.88 8.25
C LEU A 244 14.23 -21.86 9.68
N ARG A 245 13.70 -22.99 10.15
CA ARG A 245 13.31 -23.21 11.53
C ARG A 245 14.19 -24.22 12.19
N ILE A 246 14.65 -23.92 13.38
CA ILE A 246 15.43 -24.79 14.26
C ILE A 246 14.66 -24.97 15.55
N TRP A 247 14.62 -26.19 16.08
CA TRP A 247 14.11 -26.51 17.41
C TRP A 247 15.30 -26.82 18.34
N PRO A 248 15.86 -25.81 19.06
CA PRO A 248 16.95 -26.03 20.01
C PRO A 248 16.58 -27.01 21.15
N THR A 249 15.32 -26.97 21.54
CA THR A 249 14.66 -27.93 22.42
C THR A 249 13.31 -28.29 21.83
N ALA A 250 12.60 -29.27 22.39
CA ALA A 250 11.26 -29.64 21.93
C ALA A 250 10.22 -28.49 22.03
N GLU A 251 10.46 -27.52 22.91
CA GLU A 251 9.54 -26.40 23.18
C GLU A 251 10.06 -25.03 22.71
N SER A 252 11.31 -24.97 22.24
CA SER A 252 11.93 -23.73 21.79
C SER A 252 12.02 -23.69 20.28
N THR A 253 11.79 -22.54 19.67
CA THR A 253 11.92 -22.34 18.22
C THR A 253 12.82 -21.16 17.90
N MET A 254 13.55 -21.29 16.80
CA MET A 254 14.33 -20.20 16.21
C MET A 254 14.07 -20.16 14.71
N ASP A 255 13.42 -19.09 14.27
CA ASP A 255 13.02 -18.88 12.88
C ASP A 255 13.90 -17.81 12.24
N PHE A 256 14.48 -18.14 11.09
CA PHE A 256 15.18 -17.22 10.21
C PHE A 256 14.35 -17.06 8.94
N VAL A 257 14.09 -15.84 8.52
CA VAL A 257 13.38 -15.56 7.26
C VAL A 257 14.16 -14.50 6.48
N PHE A 258 14.31 -14.75 5.20
CA PHE A 258 14.86 -13.79 4.25
C PHE A 258 13.90 -13.66 3.07
N ASN A 259 13.55 -12.42 2.69
CA ASN A 259 12.76 -12.11 1.52
C ASN A 259 13.55 -11.20 0.58
N TYR A 260 13.37 -11.42 -0.71
CA TYR A 260 13.79 -10.51 -1.77
C TYR A 260 12.62 -10.33 -2.73
N GLU A 261 12.36 -9.08 -3.08
CA GLU A 261 11.35 -8.71 -4.08
C GLU A 261 11.95 -7.72 -5.07
N GLN A 262 11.62 -7.91 -6.33
CA GLN A 262 11.95 -7.00 -7.42
C GLN A 262 10.69 -6.70 -8.24
N GLN A 263 10.44 -5.43 -8.51
CA GLN A 263 9.39 -4.97 -9.42
C GLN A 263 10.00 -4.11 -10.54
N ARG A 264 9.56 -4.36 -11.76
CA ARG A 264 9.91 -3.60 -12.97
C ARG A 264 8.65 -3.30 -13.75
N ASN A 265 7.67 -2.73 -13.07
CA ASN A 265 6.36 -2.48 -13.62
C ASN A 265 6.41 -1.38 -14.69
N PRO A 266 5.65 -1.48 -15.80
CA PRO A 266 5.28 -0.33 -16.60
C PRO A 266 4.61 0.73 -15.73
N GLY A 267 4.76 2.02 -16.12
CA GLY A 267 4.33 3.14 -15.28
C GLY A 267 2.83 3.19 -15.01
N THR A 268 2.49 3.97 -14.00
CA THR A 268 1.11 4.29 -13.62
C THR A 268 0.42 5.12 -14.71
N ALA A 269 -0.81 4.80 -15.02
CA ALA A 269 -1.62 5.49 -16.02
C ALA A 269 -2.31 6.72 -15.41
N PHE A 270 -1.65 7.86 -15.43
CA PHE A 270 -2.24 9.15 -15.09
C PHE A 270 -2.94 9.75 -16.32
N LYS A 271 -4.25 9.58 -16.45
CA LYS A 271 -5.01 10.11 -17.56
C LYS A 271 -5.43 11.57 -17.30
N SER A 272 -5.11 12.48 -18.24
CA SER A 272 -5.54 13.89 -18.13
C SER A 272 -7.07 14.02 -18.15
N GLY A 273 -7.60 14.70 -17.14
CA GLY A 273 -9.01 15.07 -17.08
C GLY A 273 -9.34 16.44 -17.69
N SER A 274 -8.33 17.15 -18.23
CA SER A 274 -8.48 18.52 -18.76
C SER A 274 -8.01 18.67 -20.19
N ILE A 275 -7.08 17.85 -20.66
CA ILE A 275 -6.47 17.93 -21.99
C ILE A 275 -6.58 16.57 -22.65
N ALA A 276 -7.41 16.47 -23.68
CA ALA A 276 -7.53 15.22 -24.43
C ALA A 276 -6.25 14.94 -25.24
N PRO A 277 -5.73 13.71 -25.26
CA PRO A 277 -4.69 13.30 -26.20
C PRO A 277 -5.20 13.43 -27.64
N THR A 278 -4.27 13.52 -28.61
CA THR A 278 -4.62 13.66 -30.02
C THR A 278 -5.44 12.45 -30.49
N GLY A 279 -6.67 12.71 -30.96
CA GLY A 279 -7.62 11.66 -31.35
C GLY A 279 -8.39 11.01 -30.20
N GLY A 280 -8.20 11.49 -28.97
CA GLY A 280 -8.75 10.89 -27.76
C GLY A 280 -9.74 11.79 -27.01
N THR A 281 -10.01 11.44 -25.76
CA THR A 281 -11.03 12.08 -24.93
C THR A 281 -10.48 12.33 -23.52
N THR A 282 -11.09 13.27 -22.78
CA THR A 282 -10.83 13.51 -21.36
C THR A 282 -11.67 12.63 -20.43
N SER A 283 -12.45 11.67 -20.96
CA SER A 283 -13.22 10.73 -20.16
C SER A 283 -12.28 9.91 -19.27
N PRO A 284 -12.47 9.87 -17.95
CA PRO A 284 -11.59 9.14 -17.04
C PRO A 284 -11.62 7.63 -17.24
N TYR A 285 -12.68 7.09 -17.83
CA TYR A 285 -12.92 5.66 -18.01
C TYR A 285 -12.44 5.10 -19.37
N THR A 286 -11.73 5.89 -20.18
CA THR A 286 -11.24 5.41 -21.46
C THR A 286 -9.83 4.85 -21.32
N PHE A 287 -9.68 3.54 -21.46
CA PHE A 287 -8.41 2.84 -21.36
C PHE A 287 -7.51 2.95 -22.62
N ALA A 288 -8.01 3.52 -23.70
CA ALA A 288 -7.34 3.45 -25.00
C ALA A 288 -6.43 4.64 -25.32
N GLU A 289 -6.38 5.70 -24.51
CA GLU A 289 -5.93 6.98 -25.02
C GLU A 289 -5.17 7.78 -23.95
N LEU A 290 -3.96 7.35 -23.61
CA LEU A 290 -3.06 8.12 -22.78
C LEU A 290 -1.89 8.65 -23.65
N GLY A 291 -1.66 9.96 -23.66
CA GLY A 291 -0.41 10.53 -24.09
C GLY A 291 0.62 10.31 -22.97
N GLY A 292 1.85 10.03 -23.31
CA GLY A 292 2.89 9.80 -22.32
C GLY A 292 4.13 10.65 -22.58
N ALA A 293 5.00 10.66 -21.58
CA ALA A 293 6.23 11.43 -21.58
C ALA A 293 7.15 11.10 -22.77
N PRO A 294 7.89 12.08 -23.31
CA PRO A 294 8.91 11.85 -24.31
C PRO A 294 10.13 11.13 -23.72
N ALA A 295 10.24 9.84 -23.99
CA ALA A 295 11.17 8.91 -23.35
C ALA A 295 12.66 9.30 -23.41
N ASP A 296 13.14 9.90 -24.50
CA ASP A 296 14.57 10.19 -24.69
C ASP A 296 15.08 11.29 -23.77
N LEU A 297 14.19 12.14 -23.26
CA LEU A 297 14.56 13.24 -22.39
C LEU A 297 14.59 12.85 -20.91
N SER A 298 13.98 11.73 -20.55
CA SER A 298 13.82 11.32 -19.16
C SER A 298 15.04 10.58 -18.58
N ARG A 299 15.78 9.81 -19.39
CA ARG A 299 16.83 8.92 -18.88
C ARG A 299 17.94 9.61 -18.10
N ALA A 300 18.40 10.78 -18.57
CA ALA A 300 19.54 11.46 -17.95
C ALA A 300 19.19 12.17 -16.63
N ILE A 301 17.91 12.53 -16.44
CA ILE A 301 17.44 13.34 -15.31
C ILE A 301 16.53 12.53 -14.42
N LEU A 302 15.58 11.77 -15.01
CA LEU A 302 14.59 11.02 -14.29
C LEU A 302 15.04 9.58 -13.96
N GLY A 303 16.18 9.14 -14.51
CA GLY A 303 16.81 7.87 -14.19
C GLY A 303 16.34 6.68 -15.03
N LEU A 304 15.11 6.69 -15.55
CA LEU A 304 14.58 5.65 -16.43
C LEU A 304 14.39 6.20 -17.86
N PRO A 305 14.60 5.34 -18.90
CA PRO A 305 14.39 5.73 -20.30
C PRO A 305 12.90 5.71 -20.70
N LYS A 306 12.03 5.17 -19.86
CA LYS A 306 10.59 5.03 -20.07
C LYS A 306 9.87 5.24 -18.74
N LEU A 307 8.56 5.51 -18.83
CA LEU A 307 7.69 5.46 -17.65
C LEU A 307 7.76 4.08 -17.00
N GLY A 308 7.80 4.02 -15.69
CA GLY A 308 7.85 2.75 -14.99
C GLY A 308 8.41 2.84 -13.58
N LEU A 309 8.28 1.73 -12.88
CA LEU A 309 8.79 1.49 -11.53
C LEU A 309 9.91 0.45 -11.57
N ASN A 310 11.09 0.78 -11.03
CA ASN A 310 12.13 -0.17 -10.65
C ASN A 310 12.27 -0.14 -9.13
N ARG A 311 11.91 -1.23 -8.47
CA ARG A 311 11.99 -1.33 -7.01
C ARG A 311 12.61 -2.66 -6.60
N GLU A 312 13.47 -2.61 -5.59
CA GLU A 312 14.03 -3.79 -4.93
C GLU A 312 13.83 -3.65 -3.42
N VAL A 313 13.40 -4.73 -2.79
CA VAL A 313 13.17 -4.82 -1.34
C VAL A 313 13.86 -6.06 -0.78
N TYR A 314 14.55 -5.89 0.34
CA TYR A 314 15.24 -6.95 1.08
C TYR A 314 14.75 -6.93 2.52
N ASP A 315 14.30 -8.08 3.02
CA ASP A 315 13.94 -8.27 4.43
C ASP A 315 14.72 -9.44 5.02
N ALA A 316 15.17 -9.28 6.24
CA ALA A 316 15.78 -10.36 7.00
C ALA A 316 15.27 -10.33 8.44
N SER A 317 14.90 -11.47 9.00
CA SER A 317 14.43 -11.57 10.37
C SER A 317 14.91 -12.81 11.11
N VAL A 318 15.01 -12.67 12.42
CA VAL A 318 15.24 -13.76 13.37
C VAL A 318 14.24 -13.66 14.49
N THR A 319 13.47 -14.72 14.71
CA THR A 319 12.54 -14.84 15.85
C THR A 319 12.98 -16.01 16.72
N PHE A 320 13.18 -15.76 18.00
CA PHE A 320 13.46 -16.78 19.01
C PHE A 320 12.33 -16.81 20.03
N GLN A 321 11.80 -18.01 20.29
CA GLN A 321 10.76 -18.24 21.28
C GLN A 321 11.14 -19.42 22.17
N THR A 322 10.98 -19.27 23.49
CA THR A 322 11.27 -20.34 24.44
C THR A 322 10.44 -20.20 25.71
N PRO A 323 9.88 -21.28 26.25
CA PRO A 323 9.35 -21.29 27.61
C PRO A 323 10.51 -21.12 28.62
N MET A 324 10.20 -20.49 29.74
CA MET A 324 11.14 -20.22 30.83
C MET A 324 10.74 -20.92 32.14
N GLY A 325 9.66 -21.73 32.11
CA GLY A 325 9.09 -22.40 33.26
C GLY A 325 8.08 -21.54 34.03
N ASP A 326 7.28 -22.18 34.87
CA ASP A 326 6.29 -21.52 35.75
C ASP A 326 5.34 -20.52 35.05
N GLY A 327 4.91 -20.86 33.81
CA GLY A 327 4.01 -20.03 33.01
C GLY A 327 4.71 -18.87 32.27
N TRP A 328 6.01 -18.69 32.40
CA TRP A 328 6.78 -17.67 31.70
C TRP A 328 7.28 -18.14 30.33
N SER A 329 7.29 -17.22 29.37
CA SER A 329 7.93 -17.41 28.08
C SER A 329 8.66 -16.15 27.60
N LEU A 330 9.69 -16.35 26.79
CA LEU A 330 10.47 -15.30 26.15
C LEU A 330 10.24 -15.34 24.64
N THR A 331 10.00 -14.18 24.06
CA THR A 331 10.02 -13.95 22.62
C THR A 331 11.00 -12.82 22.29
N SER A 332 11.90 -13.06 21.35
CA SER A 332 12.84 -12.05 20.85
C SER A 332 12.75 -12.00 19.33
N ILE A 333 12.52 -10.82 18.76
CA ILE A 333 12.38 -10.61 17.30
C ILE A 333 13.37 -9.52 16.89
N THR A 334 14.21 -9.83 15.91
CA THR A 334 15.12 -8.84 15.30
C THR A 334 14.87 -8.83 13.80
N GLY A 335 14.74 -7.65 13.23
CA GLY A 335 14.51 -7.49 11.80
C GLY A 335 15.33 -6.37 11.18
N TYR A 336 15.65 -6.55 9.92
CA TYR A 336 16.27 -5.57 9.05
C TYR A 336 15.52 -5.54 7.72
N ARG A 337 15.28 -4.33 7.22
CA ARG A 337 14.70 -4.08 5.90
C ARG A 337 15.48 -3.01 5.16
N LYS A 338 15.61 -3.18 3.85
CA LYS A 338 16.12 -2.17 2.94
C LYS A 338 15.28 -2.14 1.66
N PHE A 339 15.01 -0.95 1.14
CA PHE A 339 14.42 -0.77 -0.17
C PHE A 339 15.20 0.28 -1.00
N ASP A 340 15.15 0.10 -2.31
CA ASP A 340 15.63 1.03 -3.33
C ASP A 340 14.55 1.09 -4.42
N SER A 341 14.06 2.29 -4.72
CA SER A 341 12.90 2.48 -5.58
C SER A 341 13.06 3.72 -6.44
N LEU A 342 12.91 3.54 -7.75
CA LEU A 342 12.87 4.61 -8.74
C LEU A 342 11.61 4.47 -9.59
N GLU A 343 10.71 5.44 -9.50
CA GLU A 343 9.51 5.53 -10.33
C GLU A 343 9.55 6.77 -11.20
N THR A 344 9.43 6.61 -12.52
CA THR A 344 9.30 7.72 -13.48
C THR A 344 7.88 7.75 -13.99
N PHE A 345 7.21 8.91 -13.93
CA PHE A 345 5.82 9.07 -14.29
C PHE A 345 5.54 10.40 -14.98
N ASP A 346 4.50 10.41 -15.82
CA ASP A 346 3.92 11.60 -16.46
C ASP A 346 2.77 12.09 -15.58
N ALA A 347 2.93 13.21 -14.91
CA ALA A 347 1.94 13.74 -13.97
C ALA A 347 0.81 14.52 -14.64
N ASP A 348 0.87 14.82 -15.94
CA ASP A 348 -0.18 15.54 -16.67
C ASP A 348 -1.03 14.65 -17.58
N GLY A 349 -0.57 13.46 -17.90
CA GLY A 349 -1.26 12.48 -18.73
C GLY A 349 -1.47 12.91 -20.17
N THR A 350 -0.56 13.75 -20.73
CA THR A 350 -0.63 14.23 -22.11
C THR A 350 0.66 13.93 -22.88
N ALA A 351 0.65 14.14 -24.20
CA ALA A 351 1.85 14.05 -25.02
C ALA A 351 2.71 15.33 -25.00
N LEU A 352 2.40 16.30 -24.14
CA LEU A 352 3.19 17.51 -23.96
C LEU A 352 4.42 17.20 -23.10
N PHE A 353 5.52 17.87 -23.35
CA PHE A 353 6.66 17.88 -22.44
C PHE A 353 6.39 18.92 -21.34
N PHE A 354 5.48 18.56 -20.38
CA PHE A 354 4.93 19.49 -19.40
C PHE A 354 5.24 19.10 -17.94
N LEU A 355 4.87 17.93 -17.47
CA LEU A 355 5.06 17.53 -16.07
C LEU A 355 5.67 16.11 -15.96
N GLU A 356 6.95 16.03 -16.27
CA GLU A 356 7.71 14.79 -16.14
C GLU A 356 8.35 14.73 -14.76
N PHE A 357 8.02 13.72 -13.98
CA PHE A 357 8.55 13.51 -12.64
C PHE A 357 9.21 12.15 -12.49
N ALA A 358 10.11 12.07 -11.53
CA ALA A 358 10.47 10.80 -10.92
C ALA A 358 10.49 10.93 -9.41
N GLU A 359 10.39 9.79 -8.75
CA GLU A 359 10.63 9.62 -7.32
C GLU A 359 11.72 8.57 -7.14
N ASP A 360 12.88 9.02 -6.68
CA ASP A 360 14.04 8.19 -6.33
C ASP A 360 14.13 8.14 -4.81
N ALA A 361 13.78 6.98 -4.25
CA ALA A 361 13.66 6.81 -2.81
C ALA A 361 14.44 5.58 -2.34
N GLN A 362 15.17 5.77 -1.25
CA GLN A 362 15.92 4.72 -0.58
C GLN A 362 15.62 4.76 0.91
N GLY A 363 15.61 3.59 1.54
CA GLY A 363 15.43 3.53 2.99
C GLY A 363 15.87 2.21 3.58
N GLU A 364 16.23 2.28 4.85
CA GLU A 364 16.55 1.12 5.67
C GLU A 364 15.89 1.22 7.03
N GLN A 365 15.53 0.07 7.58
CA GLN A 365 14.88 -0.06 8.87
C GLN A 365 15.53 -1.21 9.65
N MET A 366 15.67 -1.01 10.95
CA MET A 366 16.10 -2.05 11.90
C MET A 366 15.20 -2.03 13.11
N SER A 367 14.75 -3.19 13.56
CA SER A 367 13.96 -3.30 14.78
C SER A 367 14.40 -4.47 15.65
N HIS A 368 14.25 -4.29 16.96
CA HIS A 368 14.42 -5.35 17.94
C HIS A 368 13.35 -5.25 19.00
N GLU A 369 12.62 -6.34 19.25
CA GLU A 369 11.64 -6.46 20.33
C GLU A 369 12.01 -7.65 21.22
N THR A 370 12.01 -7.45 22.53
CA THR A 370 12.08 -8.53 23.51
C THR A 370 10.86 -8.45 24.41
N ARG A 371 10.19 -9.58 24.58
CA ARG A 371 8.96 -9.69 25.34
C ARG A 371 9.02 -10.90 26.28
N PHE A 372 8.65 -10.68 27.54
CA PHE A 372 8.43 -11.69 28.55
C PHE A 372 6.92 -11.81 28.75
N ALA A 373 6.37 -12.97 28.49
CA ALA A 373 4.95 -13.26 28.68
C ALA A 373 4.77 -14.21 29.87
N TYR A 374 3.68 -14.01 30.59
CA TYR A 374 3.23 -14.85 31.70
C TYR A 374 1.80 -15.33 31.47
N ASP A 375 1.57 -16.59 31.70
CA ASP A 375 0.24 -17.21 31.58
C ASP A 375 -0.05 -18.09 32.78
N SER A 376 -1.19 -17.83 33.44
CA SER A 376 -1.76 -18.64 34.50
C SER A 376 -3.28 -18.62 34.41
N ASP A 377 -3.95 -19.41 35.27
CA ASP A 377 -5.40 -19.60 35.24
C ASP A 377 -6.21 -18.29 35.28
N ARG A 378 -5.71 -17.24 35.96
CA ARG A 378 -6.43 -15.97 36.13
C ARG A 378 -5.69 -14.73 35.73
N LEU A 379 -4.37 -14.79 35.59
CA LEU A 379 -3.53 -13.66 35.23
C LEU A 379 -2.69 -14.00 34.01
N ARG A 380 -2.89 -13.26 32.95
CA ARG A 380 -2.11 -13.38 31.70
C ARG A 380 -1.57 -12.01 31.35
N GLY A 381 -0.44 -11.98 30.68
CA GLY A 381 0.06 -10.71 30.22
C GLY A 381 1.49 -10.78 29.75
N PHE A 382 2.02 -9.65 29.41
CA PHE A 382 3.42 -9.52 29.02
C PHE A 382 3.96 -8.12 29.30
N PHE A 383 5.26 -8.03 29.38
CA PHE A 383 5.99 -6.77 29.31
C PHE A 383 7.20 -6.92 28.42
N GLY A 384 7.69 -5.80 27.91
CA GLY A 384 8.84 -5.85 27.01
C GLY A 384 9.36 -4.48 26.64
N PHE A 385 10.37 -4.50 25.78
CA PHE A 385 10.96 -3.30 25.20
C PHE A 385 11.16 -3.50 23.70
N ASN A 386 11.17 -2.38 22.99
CA ASN A 386 11.40 -2.33 21.55
C ASN A 386 12.33 -1.15 21.23
N VAL A 387 13.23 -1.38 20.29
CA VAL A 387 14.01 -0.36 19.61
C VAL A 387 13.73 -0.44 18.12
N PHE A 388 13.35 0.69 17.55
CA PHE A 388 13.09 0.82 16.13
C PHE A 388 13.93 1.96 15.57
N HIS A 389 14.60 1.72 14.48
CA HIS A 389 15.40 2.70 13.76
C HIS A 389 15.06 2.67 12.29
N GLU A 390 14.81 3.84 11.70
CA GLU A 390 14.64 4.00 10.26
C GLU A 390 15.39 5.23 9.76
N GLU A 391 15.91 5.13 8.54
CA GLU A 391 16.51 6.24 7.82
C GLU A 391 16.16 6.11 6.34
N GLY A 392 15.83 7.23 5.69
CA GLY A 392 15.51 7.19 4.26
C GLY A 392 15.57 8.58 3.62
N THR A 393 15.65 8.56 2.31
CA THR A 393 15.64 9.76 1.45
C THR A 393 14.62 9.57 0.33
N GLN A 394 14.09 10.71 -0.16
CA GLN A 394 13.25 10.80 -1.34
C GLN A 394 13.74 11.99 -2.16
N ALA A 395 14.31 11.75 -3.32
CA ALA A 395 14.59 12.77 -4.32
C ALA A 395 13.44 12.80 -5.35
N VAL A 396 13.02 14.00 -5.72
CA VAL A 396 11.94 14.21 -6.70
C VAL A 396 12.48 15.07 -7.84
N PRO A 397 13.11 14.46 -8.87
CA PRO A 397 13.48 15.15 -10.10
C PRO A 397 12.23 15.57 -10.88
N PHE A 398 12.28 16.75 -11.46
CA PHE A 398 11.28 17.31 -12.34
C PHE A 398 11.93 17.70 -13.66
N LEU A 399 11.25 17.48 -14.77
CA LEU A 399 11.71 17.80 -16.10
C LEU A 399 10.56 18.37 -16.93
N THR A 400 10.81 19.43 -17.70
CA THR A 400 9.81 20.08 -18.55
C THR A 400 10.47 20.86 -19.70
N ASP A 401 9.66 21.27 -20.68
CA ASP A 401 10.01 22.34 -21.60
C ASP A 401 9.52 23.69 -21.05
N GLU A 402 10.40 24.66 -20.86
CA GLU A 402 10.08 25.95 -20.23
C GLU A 402 8.88 26.67 -20.88
N GLY A 403 8.82 26.71 -22.19
CA GLY A 403 7.75 27.39 -22.91
C GLY A 403 6.40 26.68 -22.72
N THR A 404 6.40 25.37 -22.72
CA THR A 404 5.21 24.55 -22.43
C THR A 404 4.75 24.76 -21.01
N TYR A 405 5.66 24.68 -20.04
CA TYR A 405 5.34 24.85 -18.63
C TYR A 405 4.70 26.23 -18.34
N ILE A 406 5.34 27.33 -18.78
CA ILE A 406 4.83 28.68 -18.55
C ILE A 406 3.47 28.91 -19.24
N SER A 407 3.24 28.23 -20.36
CA SER A 407 1.99 28.36 -21.12
C SER A 407 0.86 27.48 -20.60
N CYS A 408 1.16 26.38 -19.89
CA CYS A 408 0.20 25.42 -19.38
C CYS A 408 -0.12 25.62 -17.88
N ALA A 409 0.90 25.86 -17.06
CA ALA A 409 0.69 26.01 -15.62
C ALA A 409 -0.23 27.20 -15.29
N PRO A 410 -1.25 27.03 -14.39
CA PRO A 410 -2.33 27.99 -14.16
C PRO A 410 -1.91 29.17 -13.28
N PHE A 411 -0.62 29.33 -12.98
CA PHE A 411 -0.15 30.34 -12.04
C PHE A 411 -0.39 31.74 -12.54
N PRO A 412 -0.90 32.67 -11.69
CA PRO A 412 -1.17 34.05 -12.06
C PRO A 412 0.06 34.79 -12.63
N ALA A 413 1.25 34.48 -12.10
CA ALA A 413 2.49 35.07 -12.57
C ALA A 413 2.82 34.77 -14.06
N PHE A 414 2.30 33.65 -14.57
CA PHE A 414 2.52 33.25 -15.97
C PHE A 414 1.43 33.77 -16.92
N ALA A 415 0.34 34.34 -16.42
CA ALA A 415 -0.78 34.78 -17.23
C ALA A 415 -0.38 35.74 -18.37
N PRO A 416 0.51 36.74 -18.20
CA PRO A 416 0.92 37.61 -19.30
C PRO A 416 1.59 36.84 -20.44
N VAL A 417 2.47 35.90 -20.10
CA VAL A 417 3.20 35.09 -21.08
C VAL A 417 2.26 34.11 -21.77
N ARG A 418 1.41 33.43 -21.02
CA ARG A 418 0.37 32.53 -21.53
C ARG A 418 -0.57 33.23 -22.51
N ASN A 419 -1.04 34.45 -22.18
CA ASN A 419 -1.94 35.22 -23.02
C ASN A 419 -1.23 35.67 -24.33
N ASN A 420 0.05 35.95 -24.31
CA ASN A 420 0.84 36.22 -25.52
C ASN A 420 0.86 34.99 -26.43
N VAL A 421 1.20 33.82 -25.91
CA VAL A 421 1.18 32.56 -26.68
C VAL A 421 -0.23 32.29 -27.23
N ALA A 422 -1.28 32.48 -26.41
CA ALA A 422 -2.68 32.32 -26.82
C ALA A 422 -3.06 33.22 -27.99
N ALA A 423 -2.63 34.48 -27.95
CA ALA A 423 -2.88 35.43 -29.03
C ALA A 423 -2.23 35.00 -30.34
N VAL A 424 -1.00 34.51 -30.29
CA VAL A 424 -0.30 33.98 -31.49
C VAL A 424 -1.00 32.73 -32.03
N LEU A 425 -1.52 31.88 -31.15
CA LEU A 425 -2.27 30.66 -31.52
C LEU A 425 -3.70 30.96 -31.98
N GLY A 426 -4.22 32.16 -31.75
CA GLY A 426 -5.61 32.54 -32.06
C GLY A 426 -6.65 31.85 -31.16
N VAL A 427 -6.31 31.56 -29.88
CA VAL A 427 -7.15 30.89 -28.92
C VAL A 427 -7.32 31.70 -27.63
N PRO A 428 -8.38 31.43 -26.83
CA PRO A 428 -8.46 32.00 -25.47
C PRO A 428 -7.31 31.52 -24.57
N GLY A 429 -6.86 32.36 -23.64
CA GLY A 429 -5.76 32.01 -22.71
C GLY A 429 -5.98 30.74 -21.91
N ALA A 430 -7.24 30.43 -21.52
CA ALA A 430 -7.57 29.20 -20.85
C ALA A 430 -7.43 27.93 -21.73
N SER A 431 -7.44 28.09 -23.06
CA SER A 431 -7.33 26.98 -24.03
C SER A 431 -5.90 26.83 -24.59
N THR A 432 -4.93 27.60 -24.07
CA THR A 432 -3.54 27.59 -24.60
C THR A 432 -2.92 26.20 -24.52
N CYS A 433 -2.99 25.55 -23.38
CA CYS A 433 -2.37 24.24 -23.19
C CYS A 433 -3.00 23.15 -24.10
N ALA A 434 -4.33 23.12 -24.20
CA ALA A 434 -5.02 22.22 -25.11
C ALA A 434 -4.67 22.48 -26.59
N ALA A 435 -4.46 23.73 -26.98
CA ALA A 435 -4.05 24.09 -28.31
C ALA A 435 -2.59 23.69 -28.63
N LEU A 436 -1.72 23.66 -27.62
CA LEU A 436 -0.33 23.20 -27.73
C LEU A 436 -0.25 21.67 -27.84
N ASN A 437 -1.19 20.95 -27.28
CA ASN A 437 -1.28 19.48 -27.39
C ASN A 437 -1.76 19.08 -28.82
N SER A 438 -0.92 19.29 -29.81
CA SER A 438 -1.20 19.15 -31.23
C SER A 438 0.04 18.67 -31.99
N PRO A 439 -0.12 17.81 -32.99
CA PRO A 439 0.98 17.37 -33.86
C PRO A 439 1.51 18.51 -34.76
N ASN A 440 0.83 19.67 -34.84
CA ASN A 440 1.25 20.78 -35.68
C ASN A 440 2.48 21.49 -35.08
N PRO A 441 3.67 21.46 -35.75
CA PRO A 441 4.88 22.05 -35.22
C PRO A 441 4.82 23.59 -35.05
N ALA A 442 3.90 24.27 -35.73
CA ALA A 442 3.67 25.70 -35.56
C ALA A 442 3.03 26.04 -34.19
N ARG A 443 2.42 25.06 -33.53
CA ARG A 443 1.84 25.20 -32.19
C ARG A 443 2.84 24.85 -31.09
N ASN A 444 3.93 25.56 -31.05
CA ASN A 444 5.05 25.36 -30.13
C ASN A 444 5.29 26.61 -29.28
N ALA A 445 5.00 26.54 -27.97
CA ALA A 445 5.14 27.67 -27.07
C ALA A 445 6.58 28.20 -26.99
N THR A 446 7.55 27.29 -26.90
CA THR A 446 8.98 27.68 -26.86
C THR A 446 9.43 28.37 -28.12
N ALA A 447 9.03 27.89 -29.30
CA ALA A 447 9.32 28.58 -30.56
C ALA A 447 8.66 29.97 -30.62
N ILE A 448 7.42 30.09 -30.15
CA ILE A 448 6.74 31.39 -30.08
C ILE A 448 7.48 32.36 -29.16
N LEU A 449 7.82 31.93 -27.95
CA LEU A 449 8.46 32.77 -26.93
C LEU A 449 9.90 33.13 -27.26
N THR A 450 10.61 32.23 -27.94
CA THR A 450 12.01 32.47 -28.40
C THR A 450 12.11 33.04 -29.80
N ARG A 451 10.97 33.35 -30.47
CA ARG A 451 10.90 33.82 -31.85
C ARG A 451 11.61 32.90 -32.85
N GLY A 452 11.47 31.59 -32.62
CA GLY A 452 12.06 30.56 -33.47
C GLY A 452 13.51 30.19 -33.13
N ALA A 453 14.13 30.79 -32.11
CA ALA A 453 15.51 30.48 -31.74
C ALA A 453 15.67 29.08 -31.13
N ALA A 454 14.63 28.56 -30.49
CA ALA A 454 14.57 27.20 -29.96
C ALA A 454 13.16 26.65 -30.09
N THR A 455 13.02 25.36 -30.26
CA THR A 455 11.74 24.62 -30.22
C THR A 455 11.53 23.88 -28.91
N VAL A 456 12.61 23.64 -28.16
CA VAL A 456 12.62 23.04 -26.82
C VAL A 456 13.68 23.75 -25.98
N LEU A 457 13.33 24.11 -24.76
CA LEU A 457 14.23 24.60 -23.72
C LEU A 457 14.02 23.70 -22.48
N PRO A 458 14.80 22.61 -22.35
CA PRO A 458 14.66 21.72 -21.21
C PRO A 458 15.00 22.45 -19.91
N TYR A 459 14.12 22.32 -18.94
CA TYR A 459 14.32 22.76 -17.57
C TYR A 459 14.25 21.56 -16.63
N SER A 460 15.19 21.42 -15.74
CA SER A 460 15.17 20.39 -14.71
C SER A 460 15.44 20.98 -13.34
N SER A 461 14.77 20.44 -12.35
CA SER A 461 14.98 20.76 -10.95
C SER A 461 14.82 19.50 -10.10
N THR A 462 15.37 19.52 -8.90
CA THR A 462 15.24 18.39 -7.96
C THR A 462 15.18 18.93 -6.55
N PHE A 463 14.32 18.38 -5.71
CA PHE A 463 14.45 18.50 -4.27
C PHE A 463 14.63 17.12 -3.65
N THR A 464 15.31 17.06 -2.51
CA THR A 464 15.53 15.83 -1.75
C THR A 464 15.14 16.04 -0.31
N ASN A 465 14.21 15.22 0.17
CA ASN A 465 13.82 15.12 1.56
C ASN A 465 14.53 13.92 2.19
N GLY A 466 15.02 14.08 3.43
CA GLY A 466 15.50 12.97 4.22
C GLY A 466 14.80 12.92 5.57
N GLY A 467 14.61 11.73 6.07
CA GLY A 467 14.03 11.46 7.39
C GLY A 467 14.84 10.41 8.13
N LYS A 468 15.03 10.64 9.43
CA LYS A 468 15.61 9.68 10.36
C LYS A 468 14.79 9.65 11.62
N ASN A 469 14.44 8.44 12.07
CA ASN A 469 13.64 8.23 13.26
C ASN A 469 14.22 7.08 14.09
N THR A 470 14.39 7.32 15.39
CA THR A 470 14.79 6.28 16.35
C THR A 470 13.81 6.29 17.50
N VAL A 471 13.18 5.15 17.76
CA VAL A 471 12.18 5.00 18.81
C VAL A 471 12.63 3.96 19.82
N TYR A 472 12.63 4.35 21.08
CA TYR A 472 12.81 3.46 22.23
C TYR A 472 11.47 3.35 22.94
N SER A 473 11.00 2.15 23.21
CA SER A 473 9.76 1.99 23.94
C SER A 473 9.79 0.84 24.95
N ALA A 474 9.08 1.03 26.05
CA ALA A 474 8.75 -0.02 27.00
C ALA A 474 7.22 -0.17 27.06
N PHE A 475 6.75 -1.39 27.20
CA PHE A 475 5.33 -1.69 27.17
C PHE A 475 4.98 -2.83 28.12
N ALA A 476 3.75 -2.80 28.60
CA ALA A 476 3.15 -3.89 29.38
C ALA A 476 1.66 -3.98 29.07
N ASP A 477 1.14 -5.19 29.10
CA ASP A 477 -0.27 -5.47 28.94
C ASP A 477 -0.64 -6.65 29.85
N LEU A 478 -1.64 -6.46 30.71
CA LEU A 478 -2.10 -7.44 31.67
C LEU A 478 -3.58 -7.69 31.49
N THR A 479 -3.96 -8.95 31.55
CA THR A 479 -5.34 -9.43 31.48
C THR A 479 -5.62 -10.22 32.76
N PHE A 480 -6.72 -9.89 33.44
CA PHE A 480 -7.15 -10.53 34.66
C PHE A 480 -8.58 -11.08 34.52
N ASP A 481 -8.75 -12.38 34.74
CA ASP A 481 -10.03 -13.04 34.79
C ASP A 481 -10.67 -12.85 36.18
N ILE A 482 -11.59 -11.86 36.29
CA ILE A 482 -12.33 -11.56 37.51
C ILE A 482 -13.23 -12.75 37.88
N SER A 483 -13.77 -13.37 36.85
CA SER A 483 -14.55 -14.62 36.93
C SER A 483 -14.39 -15.38 35.62
N ASP A 484 -14.89 -16.61 35.56
CA ASP A 484 -14.89 -17.44 34.36
C ASP A 484 -15.57 -16.75 33.13
N ARG A 485 -16.41 -15.75 33.42
CA ARG A 485 -17.17 -15.02 32.37
C ARG A 485 -16.71 -13.58 32.15
N PHE A 486 -15.92 -12.99 33.04
CA PHE A 486 -15.59 -11.59 32.99
C PHE A 486 -14.07 -11.36 33.06
N GLU A 487 -13.52 -10.82 31.99
CA GLU A 487 -12.12 -10.51 31.79
C GLU A 487 -11.92 -8.99 31.67
N LEU A 488 -10.90 -8.46 32.33
CA LEU A 488 -10.43 -7.09 32.16
C LEU A 488 -8.97 -7.09 31.72
N SER A 489 -8.64 -6.24 30.73
CA SER A 489 -7.27 -6.01 30.32
C SER A 489 -6.90 -4.53 30.42
N ALA A 490 -5.66 -4.27 30.82
CA ALA A 490 -5.09 -2.94 30.82
C ALA A 490 -3.64 -2.99 30.28
N GLY A 491 -3.35 -2.11 29.35
CA GLY A 491 -2.03 -2.01 28.75
C GLY A 491 -1.56 -0.58 28.63
N VAL A 492 -0.25 -0.40 28.60
CA VAL A 492 0.39 0.90 28.41
C VAL A 492 1.72 0.73 27.68
N ARG A 493 2.02 1.66 26.78
CA ARG A 493 3.34 1.84 26.18
C ARG A 493 3.82 3.26 26.47
N TYR A 494 5.04 3.38 26.93
CA TYR A 494 5.80 4.61 26.86
C TYR A 494 6.80 4.54 25.72
N LEU A 495 6.88 5.60 24.94
CA LEU A 495 7.87 5.72 23.88
C LEU A 495 8.62 7.07 23.99
N TYR A 496 9.88 7.03 23.62
CA TYR A 496 10.74 8.18 23.38
C TYR A 496 11.25 8.10 21.94
N GLU A 497 11.10 9.18 21.21
CA GLU A 497 11.34 9.25 19.77
C GLU A 497 12.29 10.39 19.44
N GLU A 498 13.39 10.09 18.77
CA GLU A 498 14.34 11.04 18.22
C GLU A 498 14.13 11.16 16.71
N ARG A 499 13.74 12.35 16.24
CA ARG A 499 13.48 12.61 14.82
C ARG A 499 14.46 13.60 14.25
N ALA A 500 14.85 13.39 12.98
CA ALA A 500 15.59 14.36 12.20
C ALA A 500 15.03 14.43 10.77
N SER A 501 14.98 15.64 10.22
CA SER A 501 14.67 15.87 8.82
C SER A 501 15.80 16.62 8.13
N THR A 502 16.02 16.31 6.86
CA THR A 502 16.95 17.01 5.98
C THR A 502 16.24 17.49 4.73
N TYR A 503 16.77 18.57 4.14
CA TYR A 503 16.27 19.11 2.89
C TYR A 503 17.40 19.72 2.07
N THR A 504 17.41 19.43 0.77
CA THR A 504 18.25 20.11 -0.22
C THR A 504 17.49 20.26 -1.53
N ALA A 505 17.79 21.28 -2.32
CA ALA A 505 17.13 21.51 -3.60
C ALA A 505 18.10 22.15 -4.62
N VAL A 506 17.99 21.69 -5.85
CA VAL A 506 18.63 22.30 -7.04
C VAL A 506 17.52 22.89 -7.89
N GLN A 507 17.47 24.22 -8.00
CA GLN A 507 16.39 24.98 -8.65
C GLN A 507 16.98 26.05 -9.56
N PRO A 508 17.38 25.72 -10.79
CA PRO A 508 17.96 26.69 -11.72
C PRO A 508 16.96 27.79 -12.12
N GLY A 509 17.45 28.93 -12.48
CA GLY A 509 16.61 29.99 -13.02
C GLY A 509 16.15 29.71 -14.46
N SER A 510 14.89 30.07 -14.78
CA SER A 510 14.33 29.95 -16.12
C SER A 510 15.09 30.80 -17.15
N GLN A 511 15.42 30.21 -18.28
CA GLN A 511 16.04 30.89 -19.41
C GLN A 511 15.07 31.86 -20.08
N ILE A 512 13.78 31.50 -20.17
CA ILE A 512 12.75 32.40 -20.71
C ILE A 512 12.60 33.62 -19.83
N PHE A 513 12.51 33.49 -18.52
CA PHE A 513 12.43 34.61 -17.60
C PHE A 513 13.69 35.47 -17.66
N ALA A 514 14.86 34.84 -17.76
CA ALA A 514 16.13 35.57 -17.93
C ALA A 514 16.14 36.41 -19.25
N SER A 515 15.57 35.90 -20.34
CA SER A 515 15.44 36.63 -21.61
C SER A 515 14.47 37.81 -21.51
N LEU A 516 13.50 37.75 -20.55
CA LEU A 516 12.57 38.83 -20.23
C LEU A 516 13.11 39.81 -19.18
N GLY A 517 14.38 39.65 -18.77
CA GLY A 517 15.05 40.54 -17.80
C GLY A 517 14.89 40.09 -16.34
N VAL A 518 14.21 38.96 -16.06
CA VAL A 518 13.99 38.42 -14.72
C VAL A 518 14.93 37.24 -14.51
N ARG A 519 16.03 37.45 -13.81
CA ARG A 519 17.05 36.42 -13.59
C ARG A 519 16.94 35.71 -12.26
N GLY A 520 17.35 34.44 -12.20
CA GLY A 520 17.43 33.66 -10.97
C GLY A 520 16.08 33.17 -10.41
N VAL A 521 15.00 33.27 -11.20
CA VAL A 521 13.67 32.78 -10.80
C VAL A 521 13.48 31.39 -11.39
N SER A 522 13.23 30.41 -10.51
CA SER A 522 12.92 29.04 -10.92
C SER A 522 11.48 28.92 -11.45
N LEU A 523 11.20 27.94 -12.29
CA LEU A 523 9.83 27.69 -12.80
C LEU A 523 8.87 27.26 -11.70
N LEU A 524 9.32 26.44 -10.76
CA LEU A 524 8.51 25.97 -9.65
C LEU A 524 8.36 26.98 -8.51
N GLY A 525 9.11 28.10 -8.52
CA GLY A 525 9.15 29.07 -7.43
C GLY A 525 9.78 28.54 -6.14
N ALA A 526 10.38 27.35 -6.17
CA ALA A 526 11.14 26.81 -5.06
C ALA A 526 12.53 27.47 -4.97
N VAL A 527 13.16 27.40 -3.81
CA VAL A 527 14.45 28.05 -3.51
C VAL A 527 15.57 27.04 -3.66
N ASP A 528 16.55 27.38 -4.49
CA ASP A 528 17.81 26.63 -4.59
C ASP A 528 18.60 26.74 -3.28
N THR A 529 19.05 25.61 -2.74
CA THR A 529 19.81 25.59 -1.47
C THR A 529 21.31 25.86 -1.68
N ALA A 530 21.75 26.13 -2.90
CA ALA A 530 23.14 26.37 -3.26
C ALA A 530 24.08 25.25 -2.78
N GLY A 531 23.65 23.99 -2.88
CA GLY A 531 24.38 22.82 -2.43
C GLY A 531 24.38 22.60 -0.90
N GLN A 532 23.69 23.44 -0.14
CA GLN A 532 23.57 23.25 1.32
C GLN A 532 22.52 22.19 1.63
N VAL A 533 22.81 21.36 2.65
CA VAL A 533 21.86 20.42 3.23
C VAL A 533 21.36 20.98 4.55
N PHE A 534 20.12 21.45 4.58
CA PHE A 534 19.47 21.91 5.78
C PHE A 534 19.09 20.73 6.68
N ARG A 535 19.11 20.94 8.00
CA ARG A 535 18.84 19.89 9.00
C ARG A 535 18.09 20.47 10.18
N VAL A 536 17.14 19.69 10.68
CA VAL A 536 16.43 19.94 11.93
C VAL A 536 16.34 18.63 12.71
N ARG A 537 16.38 18.71 14.04
CA ARG A 537 16.22 17.58 14.97
C ARG A 537 15.35 18.00 16.13
N ASP A 538 14.55 17.06 16.60
CA ASP A 538 13.75 17.24 17.82
C ASP A 538 13.44 15.86 18.44
N ASN A 539 12.98 15.88 19.69
CA ASN A 539 12.64 14.68 20.45
C ASN A 539 11.20 14.77 20.96
N PHE A 540 10.53 13.65 21.00
CA PHE A 540 9.13 13.57 21.43
C PHE A 540 8.92 12.33 22.30
N ASP A 541 7.93 12.39 23.19
CA ASP A 541 7.53 11.23 23.97
C ASP A 541 6.00 11.08 24.01
N ALA A 542 5.53 9.90 24.34
CA ALA A 542 4.10 9.68 24.53
C ALA A 542 3.79 8.48 25.43
N TRP A 543 2.63 8.58 26.08
CA TRP A 543 1.97 7.50 26.79
C TRP A 543 0.74 7.05 26.00
N LEU A 544 0.66 5.74 25.73
CA LEU A 544 -0.34 5.12 24.89
C LEU A 544 -1.07 4.02 25.67
N PRO A 545 -2.08 4.38 26.48
CA PRO A 545 -2.88 3.43 27.25
C PRO A 545 -3.95 2.75 26.39
N ARG A 546 -4.33 1.54 26.83
CA ARG A 546 -5.54 0.84 26.38
C ARG A 546 -6.21 0.11 27.54
N PHE A 547 -7.53 -0.05 27.44
CA PHE A 547 -8.36 -0.80 28.40
C PHE A 547 -9.36 -1.62 27.62
N ASN A 548 -9.53 -2.90 27.98
CA ASN A 548 -10.50 -3.77 27.37
C ASN A 548 -11.30 -4.49 28.46
N ALA A 549 -12.55 -4.81 28.13
CA ALA A 549 -13.41 -5.69 28.91
C ALA A 549 -14.04 -6.73 27.99
N LEU A 550 -14.07 -7.96 28.39
CA LEU A 550 -14.76 -9.07 27.71
C LEU A 550 -15.72 -9.74 28.69
N TYR A 551 -16.96 -9.93 28.27
CA TYR A 551 -17.96 -10.66 29.00
C TYR A 551 -18.52 -11.82 28.18
N ARG A 552 -18.31 -13.03 28.65
CA ARG A 552 -18.86 -14.28 28.05
C ARG A 552 -20.30 -14.44 28.48
N VAL A 553 -21.24 -14.03 27.64
CA VAL A 553 -22.69 -14.14 27.92
C VAL A 553 -23.09 -15.61 27.96
N THR A 554 -22.61 -16.36 26.97
CA THR A 554 -22.65 -17.83 26.89
C THR A 554 -21.29 -18.32 26.39
N ASP A 555 -21.10 -19.61 26.26
CA ASP A 555 -19.88 -20.19 25.68
C ASP A 555 -19.73 -19.81 24.19
N ASP A 556 -20.82 -19.45 23.52
CA ASP A 556 -20.88 -19.12 22.09
C ASP A 556 -20.99 -17.61 21.81
N VAL A 557 -21.22 -16.77 22.85
CA VAL A 557 -21.50 -15.33 22.66
C VAL A 557 -20.69 -14.49 23.62
N ASN A 558 -19.83 -13.63 23.05
CA ASN A 558 -18.99 -12.69 23.78
C ASN A 558 -19.40 -11.24 23.48
N VAL A 559 -19.40 -10.39 24.49
CA VAL A 559 -19.55 -8.93 24.39
C VAL A 559 -18.26 -8.29 24.86
N TYR A 560 -17.77 -7.30 24.13
CA TYR A 560 -16.54 -6.61 24.48
C TYR A 560 -16.69 -5.10 24.42
N ALA A 561 -15.82 -4.40 25.13
CA ALA A 561 -15.61 -2.96 25.04
C ALA A 561 -14.12 -2.63 25.11
N THR A 562 -13.72 -1.64 24.34
CA THR A 562 -12.31 -1.19 24.24
C THR A 562 -12.22 0.33 24.25
N ILE A 563 -11.25 0.86 25.01
CA ILE A 563 -10.82 2.25 24.95
C ILE A 563 -9.33 2.24 24.69
N SER A 564 -8.88 2.93 23.63
CA SER A 564 -7.46 2.95 23.28
C SER A 564 -7.03 4.31 22.73
N LYS A 565 -5.76 4.67 22.96
CA LYS A 565 -5.16 5.89 22.47
C LYS A 565 -4.12 5.58 21.39
N GLY A 566 -4.22 6.28 20.27
CA GLY A 566 -3.23 6.30 19.20
C GLY A 566 -2.55 7.67 19.07
N ARG A 567 -1.44 7.68 18.37
CA ARG A 567 -0.67 8.88 18.08
C ARG A 567 0.02 8.73 16.73
N ARG A 568 -0.05 9.79 15.91
CA ARG A 568 0.89 9.95 14.79
C ARG A 568 1.93 11.00 15.18
N SER A 569 3.19 10.69 14.92
CA SER A 569 4.32 11.53 15.28
C SER A 569 4.22 12.93 14.66
N PRO A 570 4.76 13.98 15.34
CA PRO A 570 4.93 15.29 14.75
C PRO A 570 5.75 15.24 13.47
N VAL A 571 5.50 16.19 12.55
CA VAL A 571 6.29 16.30 11.32
C VAL A 571 7.25 17.49 11.43
N LEU A 572 8.52 17.22 11.29
CA LEU A 572 9.57 18.23 11.17
C LEU A 572 9.64 18.66 9.69
N ASN A 573 8.69 19.49 9.24
CA ASN A 573 8.59 19.92 7.85
C ASN A 573 9.68 20.97 7.56
N LEU A 574 10.62 20.61 6.69
CA LEU A 574 11.79 21.41 6.36
C LEU A 574 11.81 21.73 4.86
N SER A 575 12.00 22.99 4.54
CA SER A 575 12.14 23.53 3.21
C SER A 575 13.20 24.65 3.16
N ALA A 576 13.25 25.44 2.10
CA ALA A 576 14.15 26.57 1.97
C ALA A 576 13.38 27.87 1.74
N SER A 577 13.89 28.96 2.30
CA SER A 577 13.46 30.33 2.03
C SER A 577 14.62 31.17 1.49
N ALA A 578 14.36 32.10 0.55
CA ALA A 578 15.34 33.00 0.01
C ALA A 578 15.48 34.25 0.91
N THR A 579 16.71 34.64 1.17
CA THR A 579 17.04 35.93 1.81
C THR A 579 18.06 36.67 0.96
N ALA A 580 18.30 37.95 1.28
CA ALA A 580 19.36 38.74 0.61
C ALA A 580 20.77 38.15 0.79
N ALA A 581 20.99 37.39 1.85
CA ALA A 581 22.27 36.74 2.16
C ALA A 581 22.39 35.30 1.57
N GLY A 582 21.36 34.81 0.91
CA GLY A 582 21.28 33.45 0.35
C GLY A 582 20.15 32.63 0.93
N PRO A 583 20.09 31.32 0.60
CA PRO A 583 19.05 30.43 1.09
C PRO A 583 19.23 30.14 2.59
N VAL A 584 18.12 30.07 3.30
CA VAL A 584 18.05 29.70 4.72
C VAL A 584 17.02 28.59 4.93
N PRO A 585 17.18 27.74 5.97
CA PRO A 585 16.17 26.75 6.30
C PRO A 585 14.86 27.42 6.69
N ASN A 586 13.75 26.88 6.16
CA ASN A 586 12.39 27.21 6.56
C ASN A 586 11.79 25.99 7.23
N PHE A 587 11.56 26.10 8.53
CA PHE A 587 11.10 25.00 9.37
C PHE A 587 9.70 25.27 9.93
N THR A 588 8.84 24.27 9.84
CA THR A 588 7.52 24.27 10.44
C THR A 588 7.30 22.95 11.18
N LEU A 589 6.98 23.02 12.46
CA LEU A 589 6.56 21.89 13.25
C LEU A 589 5.05 21.68 13.05
N VAL A 590 4.66 20.55 12.46
CA VAL A 590 3.28 20.09 12.45
C VAL A 590 3.06 19.22 13.69
N ALA A 591 2.16 19.66 14.58
CA ALA A 591 1.91 18.99 15.85
C ALA A 591 1.46 17.53 15.66
N GLU A 592 1.75 16.70 16.66
CA GLU A 592 1.29 15.30 16.70
C GLU A 592 -0.24 15.19 16.55
N GLU A 593 -0.68 14.21 15.79
CA GLU A 593 -2.08 13.81 15.75
C GLU A 593 -2.35 12.82 16.87
N LYS A 594 -3.43 13.02 17.61
CA LYS A 594 -3.90 12.13 18.68
C LYS A 594 -5.28 11.58 18.35
N ILE A 595 -5.50 10.34 18.73
CA ILE A 595 -6.79 9.68 18.55
C ILE A 595 -7.16 8.94 19.82
N TRP A 596 -8.40 9.13 20.27
CA TRP A 596 -9.07 8.26 21.21
C TRP A 596 -10.12 7.43 20.49
N ASN A 597 -10.08 6.13 20.69
CA ASN A 597 -11.06 5.18 20.15
C ASN A 597 -11.88 4.58 21.27
N TYR A 598 -13.19 4.62 21.10
CA TYR A 598 -14.19 4.00 21.96
C TYR A 598 -14.92 2.99 21.10
N GLU A 599 -14.88 1.73 21.49
CA GLU A 599 -15.41 0.63 20.68
C GLU A 599 -16.14 -0.38 21.56
N GLY A 600 -17.20 -0.97 21.04
CA GLY A 600 -17.90 -2.08 21.66
C GLY A 600 -18.55 -2.97 20.61
N GLY A 601 -18.69 -4.26 20.92
CA GLY A 601 -19.24 -5.20 19.97
C GLY A 601 -19.62 -6.53 20.59
N VAL A 602 -20.19 -7.37 19.73
CA VAL A 602 -20.61 -8.73 20.02
C VAL A 602 -19.96 -9.68 19.03
N LYS A 603 -19.46 -10.81 19.52
CA LYS A 603 -18.94 -11.92 18.72
C LYS A 603 -19.72 -13.17 19.06
N ALA A 604 -20.07 -13.97 18.07
CA ALA A 604 -20.86 -15.17 18.24
C ALA A 604 -20.40 -16.31 17.33
N THR A 605 -20.40 -17.53 17.86
CA THR A 605 -20.14 -18.75 17.10
C THR A 605 -21.08 -19.82 17.60
N PHE A 606 -22.07 -20.21 16.80
CA PHE A 606 -23.02 -21.25 17.16
C PHE A 606 -23.48 -22.03 15.90
N GLY A 607 -23.54 -23.35 16.03
CA GLY A 607 -23.85 -24.20 14.88
C GLY A 607 -22.83 -24.01 13.75
N GLY A 608 -23.31 -23.73 12.54
CA GLY A 608 -22.45 -23.40 11.40
C GLY A 608 -22.15 -21.92 11.24
N PHE A 609 -22.66 -21.06 12.13
CA PHE A 609 -22.49 -19.60 12.04
C PHE A 609 -21.30 -19.12 12.90
N SER A 610 -20.52 -18.19 12.35
CA SER A 610 -19.51 -17.41 13.08
C SER A 610 -19.58 -15.95 12.59
N GLY A 611 -19.57 -14.97 13.51
CA GLY A 611 -19.63 -13.58 13.10
C GLY A 611 -19.42 -12.59 14.23
N SER A 612 -19.33 -11.33 13.86
CA SER A 612 -19.18 -10.20 14.77
C SER A 612 -19.93 -8.97 14.28
N ILE A 613 -20.33 -8.13 15.22
CA ILE A 613 -20.80 -6.77 15.01
C ILE A 613 -20.10 -5.85 16.00
N GLY A 614 -19.49 -4.78 15.51
CA GLY A 614 -18.82 -3.77 16.33
C GLY A 614 -19.25 -2.36 15.91
N ALA A 615 -19.35 -1.46 16.90
CA ALA A 615 -19.53 -0.04 16.70
C ALA A 615 -18.37 0.72 17.33
N PHE A 616 -17.92 1.78 16.69
CA PHE A 616 -16.80 2.58 17.17
C PHE A 616 -17.06 4.10 17.01
N TYR A 617 -16.43 4.87 17.88
CA TYR A 617 -16.28 6.32 17.75
C TYR A 617 -14.82 6.70 17.98
N GLN A 618 -14.29 7.49 17.06
CA GLN A 618 -12.90 7.96 17.08
C GLN A 618 -12.89 9.48 17.13
N ASP A 619 -12.21 10.03 18.14
CA ASP A 619 -12.01 11.46 18.37
C ASP A 619 -10.57 11.84 18.03
N TYR A 620 -10.40 12.67 16.99
CA TYR A 620 -9.10 13.12 16.52
C TYR A 620 -8.82 14.55 16.93
N SER A 621 -7.67 14.77 17.54
CA SER A 621 -7.10 16.09 17.78
C SER A 621 -5.89 16.32 16.89
N ASN A 622 -5.78 17.51 16.30
CA ASN A 622 -4.69 17.87 15.40
C ASN A 622 -4.59 16.96 14.17
N PHE A 623 -5.71 16.67 13.51
CA PHE A 623 -5.74 15.83 12.33
C PHE A 623 -4.75 16.33 11.28
N GLN A 624 -3.74 15.55 10.97
CA GLN A 624 -2.74 15.88 9.97
C GLN A 624 -3.25 15.51 8.58
N THR A 625 -3.16 16.41 7.63
CA THR A 625 -3.35 16.15 6.21
C THR A 625 -2.19 16.73 5.43
N SER A 626 -2.20 16.57 4.12
CA SER A 626 -1.22 17.18 3.23
C SER A 626 -1.89 17.63 1.95
N PHE A 627 -1.27 18.58 1.30
CA PHE A 627 -1.64 19.02 -0.05
C PHE A 627 -0.37 19.24 -0.88
N PHE A 628 -0.50 19.17 -2.18
CA PHE A 628 0.56 19.56 -3.08
C PHE A 628 0.61 21.09 -3.22
N ASN A 629 1.77 21.66 -2.97
CA ASN A 629 1.98 23.07 -3.24
C ASN A 629 2.35 23.31 -4.72
N GLN A 630 2.43 24.58 -5.11
CA GLN A 630 2.82 24.97 -6.47
C GLN A 630 4.26 24.61 -6.84
N GLN A 631 5.06 24.17 -5.90
CA GLN A 631 6.42 23.65 -6.09
C GLN A 631 6.43 22.13 -6.31
N GLY A 632 5.27 21.47 -6.40
CA GLY A 632 5.16 20.02 -6.53
C GLY A 632 5.54 19.24 -5.27
N GLN A 633 5.60 19.94 -4.11
CA GLN A 633 5.98 19.31 -2.84
C GLN A 633 4.74 18.98 -2.02
N THR A 634 4.73 17.83 -1.38
CA THR A 634 3.73 17.48 -0.38
C THR A 634 3.98 18.26 0.90
N VAL A 635 3.08 19.17 1.26
CA VAL A 635 3.16 20.00 2.47
C VAL A 635 2.20 19.46 3.53
N PRO A 636 2.73 18.94 4.64
CA PRO A 636 1.90 18.50 5.76
C PRO A 636 1.33 19.69 6.54
N VAL A 637 0.07 19.61 6.93
CA VAL A 637 -0.64 20.63 7.71
C VAL A 637 -1.54 19.99 8.75
N ASN A 638 -1.86 20.76 9.78
CA ASN A 638 -2.92 20.43 10.71
C ASN A 638 -4.26 20.96 10.15
N ALA A 639 -5.21 20.08 9.85
CA ALA A 639 -6.52 20.43 9.33
C ALA A 639 -7.56 20.74 10.43
N GLY A 640 -7.21 20.59 11.71
CA GLY A 640 -8.13 20.76 12.83
C GLY A 640 -8.38 19.44 13.57
N ASN A 641 -9.60 19.25 14.05
CA ASN A 641 -10.04 18.01 14.68
C ASN A 641 -10.83 17.16 13.68
N ALA A 642 -11.17 15.93 14.03
CA ALA A 642 -12.06 15.11 13.23
C ALA A 642 -12.80 14.10 14.11
N GLY A 643 -14.07 13.85 13.76
CA GLY A 643 -14.89 12.81 14.35
C GLY A 643 -15.16 11.69 13.36
N ASN A 644 -15.11 10.44 13.80
CA ASN A 644 -15.35 9.28 12.95
C ASN A 644 -16.20 8.23 13.70
N PHE A 645 -17.42 8.04 13.24
CA PHE A 645 -18.32 7.01 13.74
C PHE A 645 -18.51 5.90 12.69
N GLY A 646 -18.56 4.64 13.15
CA GLY A 646 -18.84 3.55 12.24
C GLY A 646 -19.38 2.30 12.91
N VAL A 647 -19.91 1.42 12.06
CA VAL A 647 -20.38 0.07 12.40
C VAL A 647 -19.78 -0.90 11.40
N GLU A 648 -19.24 -2.00 11.91
CA GLU A 648 -18.64 -3.08 11.13
C GLU A 648 -19.32 -4.39 11.47
N VAL A 649 -19.64 -5.19 10.45
CA VAL A 649 -20.29 -6.50 10.56
C VAL A 649 -19.53 -7.50 9.72
N GLU A 650 -19.23 -8.66 10.27
CA GLU A 650 -18.67 -9.81 9.56
C GLU A 650 -19.45 -11.07 9.95
N GLY A 651 -19.68 -11.95 8.99
CA GLY A 651 -20.31 -13.21 9.25
C GLY A 651 -20.02 -14.26 8.20
N ALA A 652 -19.95 -15.51 8.64
CA ALA A 652 -19.87 -16.69 7.80
C ALA A 652 -20.87 -17.74 8.31
N LEU A 653 -21.48 -18.45 7.38
CA LEU A 653 -22.43 -19.53 7.66
C LEU A 653 -22.08 -20.75 6.82
N ARG A 654 -21.81 -21.87 7.47
CA ARG A 654 -21.65 -23.17 6.85
C ARG A 654 -22.98 -23.91 6.82
N ILE A 655 -23.37 -24.38 5.66
CA ILE A 655 -24.61 -25.14 5.42
C ILE A 655 -24.19 -26.53 4.94
N GLY A 656 -24.28 -27.50 5.85
CA GLY A 656 -23.71 -28.83 5.61
C GLY A 656 -22.20 -28.77 5.38
N ASN A 657 -21.67 -29.72 4.62
CA ASN A 657 -20.23 -29.80 4.32
C ASN A 657 -19.85 -29.09 3.00
N ASN A 658 -20.81 -28.68 2.21
CA ASN A 658 -20.61 -28.33 0.80
C ASN A 658 -20.81 -26.86 0.49
N VAL A 659 -21.42 -26.09 1.40
CA VAL A 659 -21.73 -24.67 1.13
C VAL A 659 -21.29 -23.82 2.30
N ARG A 660 -20.51 -22.78 2.02
CA ARG A 660 -20.18 -21.72 2.96
C ARG A 660 -20.57 -20.39 2.38
N LEU A 661 -21.36 -19.63 3.12
CA LEU A 661 -21.67 -18.23 2.81
C LEU A 661 -20.80 -17.33 3.67
N PHE A 662 -20.37 -16.19 3.13
CA PHE A 662 -19.82 -15.12 3.95
C PHE A 662 -20.40 -13.78 3.51
N ALA A 663 -20.49 -12.85 4.45
CA ALA A 663 -20.82 -11.46 4.16
C ALA A 663 -20.16 -10.54 5.17
N ASN A 664 -19.72 -9.38 4.70
CA ASN A 664 -19.22 -8.31 5.54
C ASN A 664 -19.80 -6.95 5.09
N TYR A 665 -19.85 -6.01 6.04
CA TYR A 665 -20.35 -4.68 5.80
C TYR A 665 -19.69 -3.68 6.73
N ALA A 666 -19.36 -2.51 6.22
CA ALA A 666 -18.90 -1.37 6.99
C ALA A 666 -19.71 -0.11 6.65
N TYR A 667 -20.17 0.58 7.69
CA TYR A 667 -20.66 1.96 7.63
C TYR A 667 -19.67 2.85 8.34
N ILE A 668 -19.20 3.92 7.68
CA ILE A 668 -18.20 4.84 8.23
C ILE A 668 -18.62 6.27 7.87
N ASP A 669 -18.82 7.10 8.87
CA ASP A 669 -19.12 8.54 8.70
C ASP A 669 -18.09 9.38 9.45
N ALA A 670 -17.08 9.81 8.70
CA ALA A 670 -15.97 10.60 9.22
C ALA A 670 -15.96 12.00 8.57
N LYS A 671 -15.70 13.01 9.38
CA LYS A 671 -15.67 14.41 8.96
C LYS A 671 -14.59 15.20 9.69
N ILE A 672 -14.01 16.15 8.98
CA ILE A 672 -13.06 17.13 9.51
C ILE A 672 -13.81 18.29 10.14
N GLU A 673 -13.44 18.65 11.37
CA GLU A 673 -13.91 19.82 12.10
C GLU A 673 -12.78 20.85 12.16
N SER A 674 -12.88 21.88 11.34
CA SER A 674 -11.80 22.84 11.14
C SER A 674 -12.28 24.29 11.25
N PRO A 675 -11.51 25.18 11.87
CA PRO A 675 -11.77 26.61 11.77
C PRO A 675 -11.46 27.16 10.37
N ASN A 676 -10.71 26.40 9.53
CA ASN A 676 -10.48 26.74 8.14
C ASN A 676 -11.65 26.24 7.27
N PRO A 677 -12.42 27.14 6.63
CA PRO A 677 -13.58 26.75 5.81
C PRO A 677 -13.22 25.76 4.68
N ALA A 678 -11.99 25.77 4.20
CA ALA A 678 -11.55 24.84 3.15
C ALA A 678 -11.55 23.37 3.62
N PHE A 679 -11.36 23.12 4.92
CA PHE A 679 -11.36 21.78 5.48
C PHE A 679 -12.66 21.42 6.22
N GLN A 680 -13.44 22.39 6.63
CA GLN A 680 -14.66 22.17 7.42
C GLN A 680 -15.65 21.26 6.68
N ASP A 681 -16.19 20.26 7.38
CA ASP A 681 -17.19 19.28 6.94
C ASP A 681 -16.75 18.39 5.77
N ASN A 682 -15.47 18.45 5.36
CA ASN A 682 -14.94 17.52 4.37
C ASN A 682 -14.88 16.10 4.92
N ARG A 683 -15.26 15.14 4.09
CA ARG A 683 -15.02 13.71 4.31
C ARG A 683 -13.55 13.39 4.07
N PHE A 684 -13.07 12.34 4.70
CA PHE A 684 -11.73 11.86 4.42
C PHE A 684 -11.63 11.33 2.98
N ARG A 685 -10.43 11.45 2.41
CA ARG A 685 -10.16 10.92 1.07
C ARG A 685 -10.16 9.39 1.07
N LEU A 686 -10.50 8.77 -0.07
CA LEU A 686 -10.56 7.31 -0.26
C LEU A 686 -11.53 6.60 0.69
N GLN A 687 -12.49 7.34 1.25
CA GLN A 687 -13.50 6.81 2.17
C GLN A 687 -14.85 6.66 1.50
N SER A 688 -15.32 5.43 1.36
CA SER A 688 -16.73 5.11 1.08
C SER A 688 -17.53 5.04 2.38
N LYS A 689 -18.75 5.66 2.42
CA LYS A 689 -19.63 5.54 3.59
C LYS A 689 -20.11 4.12 3.83
N HIS A 690 -20.38 3.41 2.74
CA HIS A 690 -20.85 2.03 2.75
C HIS A 690 -19.91 1.17 1.93
N LYS A 691 -19.40 0.13 2.51
CA LYS A 691 -18.62 -0.91 1.83
C LYS A 691 -19.16 -2.27 2.23
N ALA A 692 -19.36 -3.16 1.27
CA ALA A 692 -19.87 -4.51 1.52
C ALA A 692 -19.18 -5.52 0.61
N ALA A 693 -19.05 -6.75 1.09
CA ALA A 693 -18.67 -7.89 0.28
C ALA A 693 -19.48 -9.12 0.71
N ALA A 694 -19.78 -9.99 -0.24
CA ALA A 694 -20.39 -11.26 0.02
C ALA A 694 -19.91 -12.31 -0.98
N GLY A 695 -19.95 -13.58 -0.58
CA GLY A 695 -19.61 -14.67 -1.47
C GLY A 695 -20.19 -15.99 -1.00
N ILE A 696 -20.16 -16.93 -1.92
CA ILE A 696 -20.66 -18.30 -1.72
C ILE A 696 -19.55 -19.26 -2.15
N ASP A 697 -19.09 -20.11 -1.26
CA ASP A 697 -18.19 -21.22 -1.55
C ASP A 697 -19.04 -22.50 -1.65
N VAL A 698 -19.06 -23.10 -2.82
CA VAL A 698 -19.77 -24.35 -3.09
C VAL A 698 -18.76 -25.38 -3.53
N THR A 699 -18.68 -26.50 -2.81
CA THR A 699 -17.84 -27.64 -3.12
C THR A 699 -18.73 -28.89 -3.29
N LEU A 700 -18.70 -29.52 -4.45
CA LEU A 700 -19.52 -30.67 -4.78
C LEU A 700 -18.62 -31.86 -5.09
N PRO A 701 -18.69 -32.97 -4.31
CA PRO A 701 -17.93 -34.18 -4.62
C PRO A 701 -18.46 -34.82 -5.92
N VAL A 702 -17.53 -35.27 -6.75
CA VAL A 702 -17.79 -35.95 -8.01
C VAL A 702 -17.07 -37.31 -8.01
N GLY A 703 -17.81 -38.36 -7.76
CA GLY A 703 -17.22 -39.67 -7.53
C GLY A 703 -16.41 -39.71 -6.23
N ASP A 704 -15.44 -40.60 -6.16
CA ASP A 704 -14.67 -40.85 -4.93
C ASP A 704 -13.38 -40.03 -4.81
N SER A 705 -12.94 -39.35 -5.86
CA SER A 705 -11.62 -38.71 -5.92
C SER A 705 -11.58 -37.30 -6.52
N ALA A 706 -12.74 -36.73 -6.84
CA ALA A 706 -12.80 -35.39 -7.44
C ALA A 706 -13.84 -34.50 -6.77
N GLU A 707 -13.65 -33.20 -6.84
CA GLU A 707 -14.55 -32.17 -6.34
C GLU A 707 -14.68 -31.05 -7.37
N LEU A 708 -15.89 -30.64 -7.68
CA LEU A 708 -16.14 -29.37 -8.37
C LEU A 708 -16.32 -28.28 -7.33
N PHE A 709 -15.75 -27.12 -7.60
CA PHE A 709 -15.97 -25.95 -6.76
C PHE A 709 -16.40 -24.74 -7.59
N PHE A 710 -17.20 -23.87 -6.95
CA PHE A 710 -17.66 -22.62 -7.51
C PHE A 710 -17.68 -21.54 -6.43
N PHE A 711 -16.98 -20.44 -6.67
CA PHE A 711 -16.79 -19.36 -5.72
C PHE A 711 -17.05 -17.98 -6.35
N PRO A 712 -18.30 -17.54 -6.49
CA PRO A 712 -18.66 -16.18 -6.88
C PRO A 712 -18.58 -15.24 -5.68
N THR A 713 -18.13 -14.02 -5.91
CA THR A 713 -18.10 -12.94 -4.92
C THR A 713 -18.64 -11.65 -5.53
N VAL A 714 -19.20 -10.81 -4.68
CA VAL A 714 -19.65 -9.47 -5.03
C VAL A 714 -19.13 -8.48 -3.99
N THR A 715 -18.62 -7.34 -4.47
CA THR A 715 -18.19 -6.24 -3.61
C THR A 715 -18.91 -4.95 -4.03
N TYR A 716 -19.21 -4.10 -3.07
CA TYR A 716 -19.83 -2.80 -3.28
C TYR A 716 -19.08 -1.73 -2.51
N SER A 717 -18.79 -0.60 -3.17
CA SER A 717 -18.28 0.61 -2.56
C SER A 717 -19.19 1.78 -2.93
N SER A 718 -19.64 2.56 -1.93
CA SER A 718 -20.39 3.78 -2.19
C SER A 718 -19.47 4.93 -2.57
N LYS A 719 -20.05 6.07 -2.98
CA LYS A 719 -19.32 7.28 -3.38
C LYS A 719 -18.17 7.63 -2.44
N GLN A 720 -17.00 7.91 -3.02
CA GLN A 720 -15.79 8.38 -2.34
C GLN A 720 -15.20 9.62 -3.02
N PHE A 721 -14.47 10.42 -2.26
CA PHE A 721 -13.69 11.56 -2.74
C PHE A 721 -12.20 11.21 -2.70
N PHE A 722 -11.45 11.69 -3.67
CA PHE A 722 -10.02 11.39 -3.78
C PHE A 722 -9.12 12.47 -3.16
N GLU A 723 -9.63 13.67 -2.89
CA GLU A 723 -8.88 14.79 -2.33
C GLU A 723 -9.63 15.54 -1.23
N ILE A 724 -8.89 16.33 -0.47
CA ILE A 724 -9.36 17.31 0.51
C ILE A 724 -8.77 18.68 0.09
N PRO A 725 -9.64 19.67 -0.18
CA PRO A 725 -11.11 19.69 -0.07
C PRO A 725 -11.81 18.77 -1.06
N ASN A 726 -12.98 18.23 -0.63
CA ASN A 726 -13.77 17.33 -1.47
C ASN A 726 -14.29 18.05 -2.73
N SER A 727 -14.14 17.41 -3.86
CA SER A 727 -14.61 17.91 -5.16
C SER A 727 -15.43 16.84 -5.88
N GLU A 728 -16.58 17.22 -6.40
CA GLU A 728 -17.41 16.31 -7.21
C GLU A 728 -16.69 15.83 -8.48
N ARG A 729 -15.81 16.64 -9.04
CA ARG A 729 -15.00 16.28 -10.20
C ARG A 729 -13.94 15.23 -9.87
N LEU A 730 -13.45 15.23 -8.63
CA LEU A 730 -12.43 14.31 -8.13
C LEU A 730 -13.06 13.32 -7.14
N SER A 731 -14.09 12.64 -7.61
CA SER A 731 -14.83 11.63 -6.86
C SER A 731 -15.18 10.45 -7.74
N GLU A 732 -15.41 9.31 -7.13
CA GLU A 732 -16.01 8.15 -7.76
C GLU A 732 -17.40 7.92 -7.18
N ASN A 733 -18.36 7.58 -8.01
CA ASN A 733 -19.68 7.16 -7.59
C ASN A 733 -19.64 5.75 -7.00
N GLY A 734 -20.77 5.25 -6.47
CA GLY A 734 -20.79 3.87 -6.00
C GLY A 734 -20.74 2.88 -7.17
N TYR A 735 -19.96 1.80 -7.00
CA TYR A 735 -19.79 0.74 -8.00
C TYR A 735 -19.86 -0.66 -7.36
N VAL A 736 -20.09 -1.67 -8.21
CA VAL A 736 -20.20 -3.07 -7.83
C VAL A 736 -19.24 -3.90 -8.68
N LEU A 737 -18.37 -4.68 -8.05
CA LEU A 737 -17.52 -5.64 -8.76
C LEU A 737 -17.98 -7.06 -8.47
N ILE A 738 -18.03 -7.88 -9.49
CA ILE A 738 -18.36 -9.30 -9.42
C ILE A 738 -17.15 -10.10 -9.86
N ASN A 739 -16.69 -11.02 -8.98
CA ASN A 739 -15.60 -11.95 -9.30
C ASN A 739 -16.12 -13.38 -9.21
N ALA A 740 -15.49 -14.29 -9.93
CA ALA A 740 -15.84 -15.70 -9.86
C ALA A 740 -14.63 -16.60 -10.08
N ARG A 741 -14.58 -17.71 -9.35
CA ARG A 741 -13.66 -18.82 -9.58
C ARG A 741 -14.47 -20.12 -9.67
N ALA A 742 -14.10 -20.99 -10.59
CA ALA A 742 -14.73 -22.30 -10.73
C ALA A 742 -13.70 -23.30 -11.23
N GLY A 743 -13.76 -24.51 -10.73
CA GLY A 743 -12.78 -25.51 -11.13
C GLY A 743 -13.06 -26.90 -10.61
N ILE A 744 -12.08 -27.75 -10.82
CA ILE A 744 -12.09 -29.13 -10.37
C ILE A 744 -10.80 -29.42 -9.59
N ARG A 745 -10.94 -30.08 -8.44
CA ARG A 745 -9.87 -30.72 -7.69
C ARG A 745 -9.98 -32.22 -7.84
N PHE A 746 -8.88 -32.90 -7.97
CA PHE A 746 -8.85 -34.36 -8.10
C PHE A 746 -7.63 -34.95 -7.40
N ASP A 747 -7.66 -36.25 -7.20
CA ASP A 747 -6.62 -36.99 -6.44
C ASP A 747 -6.45 -36.42 -5.00
N GLU A 748 -7.58 -36.37 -4.27
CA GLU A 748 -7.65 -35.82 -2.89
C GLU A 748 -7.17 -34.35 -2.78
N GLY A 749 -7.43 -33.55 -3.82
CA GLY A 749 -7.02 -32.14 -3.89
C GLY A 749 -5.56 -31.90 -4.30
N ARG A 750 -4.83 -32.96 -4.67
CA ARG A 750 -3.44 -32.86 -5.14
C ARG A 750 -3.32 -32.03 -6.40
N TYR A 751 -4.27 -32.17 -7.32
CA TYR A 751 -4.30 -31.39 -8.57
C TYR A 751 -5.55 -30.52 -8.65
N GLU A 752 -5.39 -29.30 -9.13
CA GLU A 752 -6.48 -28.35 -9.32
C GLU A 752 -6.38 -27.68 -10.69
N ILE A 753 -7.53 -27.53 -11.36
CA ILE A 753 -7.68 -26.70 -12.56
C ILE A 753 -8.80 -25.71 -12.26
N THR A 754 -8.48 -24.42 -12.36
CA THR A 754 -9.39 -23.31 -12.01
C THR A 754 -9.51 -22.33 -13.17
N ALA A 755 -10.71 -21.98 -13.58
CA ALA A 755 -10.99 -20.79 -14.35
C ALA A 755 -11.34 -19.64 -13.39
N PHE A 756 -10.82 -18.45 -13.64
CA PHE A 756 -11.10 -17.26 -12.84
C PHE A 756 -11.49 -16.07 -13.70
N ALA A 757 -12.30 -15.20 -13.13
CA ALA A 757 -12.63 -13.89 -13.68
C ALA A 757 -12.73 -12.86 -12.56
N ARG A 758 -12.08 -11.71 -12.73
CA ARG A 758 -12.20 -10.51 -11.89
C ARG A 758 -12.91 -9.42 -12.69
N ASN A 759 -13.67 -8.58 -12.00
CA ASN A 759 -14.54 -7.60 -12.66
C ASN A 759 -15.32 -8.20 -13.83
N LEU A 760 -16.06 -9.27 -13.56
CA LEU A 760 -16.75 -10.09 -14.59
C LEU A 760 -17.70 -9.25 -15.46
N THR A 761 -18.32 -8.23 -14.88
CA THR A 761 -19.26 -7.31 -15.56
C THR A 761 -18.59 -6.23 -16.36
N ASP A 762 -17.24 -6.10 -16.27
CA ASP A 762 -16.44 -5.05 -16.94
C ASP A 762 -16.87 -3.65 -16.50
N GLU A 763 -17.05 -3.47 -15.19
CA GLU A 763 -17.43 -2.20 -14.58
C GLU A 763 -16.29 -1.19 -14.68
N ASP A 764 -16.61 0.01 -15.17
CA ASP A 764 -15.67 1.13 -15.21
C ASP A 764 -15.70 1.88 -13.88
N TYR A 765 -14.57 1.98 -13.19
CA TYR A 765 -14.44 2.70 -11.93
C TYR A 765 -13.07 3.36 -11.78
N LEU A 766 -12.97 4.33 -10.88
CA LEU A 766 -11.73 5.02 -10.55
C LEU A 766 -11.18 4.53 -9.21
N ILE A 767 -9.86 4.38 -9.17
CA ILE A 767 -9.13 4.11 -7.93
C ILE A 767 -8.50 5.36 -7.34
N ASP A 768 -8.19 6.39 -8.18
CA ASP A 768 -7.68 7.69 -7.71
C ASP A 768 -7.96 8.81 -8.71
N ALA A 769 -7.95 10.06 -8.23
CA ALA A 769 -8.06 11.26 -9.05
C ALA A 769 -7.44 12.48 -8.36
N GLY A 770 -6.99 13.48 -9.18
CA GLY A 770 -6.30 14.68 -8.73
C GLY A 770 -4.80 14.54 -8.91
N ASN A 771 -4.15 13.86 -8.01
CA ASN A 771 -2.72 13.52 -8.05
C ASN A 771 -1.79 14.74 -8.21
N THR A 772 -0.53 14.53 -8.50
CA THR A 772 0.48 15.60 -8.67
C THR A 772 0.05 16.63 -9.70
N GLY A 773 -0.54 16.21 -10.82
CA GLY A 773 -1.03 17.12 -11.88
C GLY A 773 -2.09 18.11 -11.41
N GLY A 774 -2.87 17.78 -10.38
CA GLY A 774 -3.89 18.65 -9.79
C GLY A 774 -3.33 19.98 -9.31
N ALA A 775 -2.16 19.99 -8.68
CA ALA A 775 -1.46 21.20 -8.22
C ALA A 775 -1.06 22.14 -9.38
N PHE A 776 -0.90 21.59 -10.58
CA PHE A 776 -0.53 22.30 -11.80
C PHE A 776 -1.71 22.54 -12.74
N GLY A 777 -2.94 22.35 -12.26
CA GLY A 777 -4.18 22.60 -13.02
C GLY A 777 -4.56 21.51 -14.01
N THR A 778 -3.86 20.39 -13.99
CA THR A 778 -4.10 19.22 -14.85
C THR A 778 -4.36 18.00 -13.95
N ALA A 779 -5.52 17.99 -13.29
CA ALA A 779 -5.92 16.83 -12.50
C ALA A 779 -6.00 15.59 -13.39
N THR A 780 -5.44 14.49 -12.91
CA THR A 780 -5.39 13.20 -13.59
C THR A 780 -6.26 12.16 -12.88
N PHE A 781 -6.61 11.10 -13.59
CA PHE A 781 -7.47 10.02 -13.12
C PHE A 781 -6.76 8.70 -13.34
N ILE A 782 -6.92 7.78 -12.39
CA ILE A 782 -6.44 6.41 -12.49
C ILE A 782 -7.64 5.48 -12.46
N ALA A 783 -7.85 4.77 -13.58
CA ALA A 783 -8.91 3.79 -13.71
C ALA A 783 -8.55 2.48 -13.01
N GLY A 784 -9.55 1.82 -12.44
CA GLY A 784 -9.43 0.47 -11.90
C GLY A 784 -9.22 -0.58 -12.98
N GLU A 785 -8.98 -1.82 -12.58
CA GLU A 785 -8.76 -2.92 -13.51
C GLU A 785 -10.01 -3.24 -14.35
N PRO A 786 -9.86 -3.42 -15.68
CA PRO A 786 -10.93 -3.95 -16.52
C PRO A 786 -11.18 -5.43 -16.19
N ARG A 787 -12.11 -6.08 -16.90
CA ARG A 787 -12.31 -7.51 -16.71
C ARG A 787 -11.04 -8.31 -17.01
N LEU A 788 -10.52 -8.99 -15.97
CA LEU A 788 -9.43 -9.95 -16.07
C LEU A 788 -9.99 -11.38 -16.00
N TYR A 789 -9.47 -12.28 -16.82
CA TYR A 789 -9.87 -13.69 -16.79
C TYR A 789 -8.73 -14.60 -17.24
N GLY A 790 -8.75 -15.82 -16.75
CA GLY A 790 -7.73 -16.79 -17.08
C GLY A 790 -8.00 -18.18 -16.54
N VAL A 791 -6.97 -19.01 -16.65
CA VAL A 791 -6.95 -20.37 -16.13
C VAL A 791 -5.71 -20.54 -15.25
N GLN A 792 -5.88 -21.26 -14.15
CA GLN A 792 -4.80 -21.63 -13.21
C GLN A 792 -4.74 -23.16 -13.11
N VAL A 793 -3.55 -23.70 -13.01
CA VAL A 793 -3.30 -25.10 -12.66
C VAL A 793 -2.44 -25.16 -11.42
N ALA A 794 -2.73 -26.10 -10.52
CA ALA A 794 -1.96 -26.30 -9.31
C ALA A 794 -1.69 -27.78 -9.06
N ALA A 795 -0.54 -28.07 -8.42
CA ALA A 795 -0.16 -29.41 -7.97
C ALA A 795 0.52 -29.34 -6.59
N LYS A 796 0.06 -30.19 -5.66
CA LYS A 796 0.57 -30.30 -4.29
C LYS A 796 1.17 -31.71 -4.05
N PHE A 797 2.25 -31.80 -3.30
CA PHE A 797 2.98 -33.03 -3.01
C PHE A 797 3.39 -33.11 -1.55
#